data_6b8f68d0a644da400a9b2d54b97ceaab
#
_entry.id   6b8f68d0a644da400a9b2d54b97ceaab
#
_cell.length_a   1.000
_cell.length_b   1.000
_cell.length_c   1.000
_cell.angle_alpha   90.00
_cell.angle_beta   90.00
_cell.angle_gamma   90.00
#
_symmetry.space_group_name_H-M   'P 1'
#
loop_
_entity.id
_entity.type
_entity.pdbx_description
1 polymer ?
#
loop_
_entity_poly.entity_id
_entity_poly.type
_entity_poly.pdbx_seq_one_letter_code
_entity_poly.pdbx_strand_id
1 'polypeptide(L)'
;MPDQGETRYPPGAQILVRDEEWLVKNATPTDHDGDKIEAVGVSEFVRDEEAVFFTKIDEVDLLEPENTRLVPDTSSYFRRSRLFLEAVLRKTPLPQSERGLALADRFLLDPLPYQQRPAELALSMENLRPRVLIADVVGLGKTLEIGLTLAELIRRGRGERILVVTPQSVLEQFQHELWTRFSIPLVRLDSLGIQRIQREIPAGRNPFTHYKRVIISVDTLKNIGQYRHHLERIQWDAVVIDESHNLINPGSQRRALAEILAPRTDALLLASATPHNGDKQSFADLVSLLDPAAIADANHYDPEKDLGHLFIRRTKISPEVRDQMGTEWADRGPTHSLHCAAYQDEERIFAELTEHWLPAQPTSAEFGTADQDRRSVSTDVLFAYNLLKSFLSSHRALAETLATRAKNLTDRAAKAEKDGRKHDPAVDREQEAIARLRAITDSMGDGSAPGDSAKLDTLVEQLKQIGVGPGSATRAVVFSERVQTLKWLARVVPPRLGFPAKDYAEESAKAGKDAKSGKKAQEPVRVMHGGLSDDEQQKVLEAFGLAENPVRLLFTGDVASEGVNLHRQCHHLIHYDIPWSLIRIEQRNGRIDRYGQKHEPQFRALILTSATPGAKDDRTVAEKLLKREEEAHKLDGTAEAVTGYYRAEEEERRLIRELVEGGTVERFLDAAPAADDGMLADLFGQVDTITEQELPPRADVPSLFEGDTAAFAEAALAELYEDRAEDLIALSRGEDPKGGGFLSLSPVKAPDLLHRLKALPPSYLKEQGVAERMLVTFDRALAERKLGEARESSATMWPKVSFLTDIHPVVEWLIDKVLVQFGRQEAPVITSRHVTEPTFLVQGIYSNALGRPTVVRWMAVSGLPGTPVVRDMSEALEAAGVGPRLAVTGGPRDLDHLTSLVPAAVSAARDHLERTKDEWADLISEPLAKYRKQLAQWRQDSLLPERTSRGRRRIEETADEQAHLLDQLQTTGRPLLRVLAVLDRPADTDTTEATVTADDPAES
;
A
#
# COMPACT_ATOMS: atom_id res chain seq x y z
N MET A 1 -40.44 -18.50 16.35
CA MET A 1 -39.01 -18.42 16.19
C MET A 1 -38.46 -19.68 16.83
N PRO A 2 -37.79 -20.58 16.13
CA PRO A 2 -37.14 -21.69 16.83
C PRO A 2 -35.96 -21.09 17.59
N ASP A 3 -35.79 -21.54 18.80
CA ASP A 3 -34.69 -21.33 19.68
C ASP A 3 -33.36 -21.48 18.93
N GLN A 4 -32.54 -20.42 18.87
CA GLN A 4 -31.19 -20.52 18.29
C GLN A 4 -30.36 -21.30 19.28
N GLY A 5 -30.43 -22.64 19.18
CA GLY A 5 -29.61 -23.53 19.96
C GLY A 5 -28.13 -23.16 19.82
N GLU A 6 -27.45 -22.96 20.94
CA GLU A 6 -26.00 -22.80 21.02
C GLU A 6 -25.33 -23.89 20.18
N THR A 7 -24.59 -23.46 19.16
CA THR A 7 -23.83 -24.41 18.34
C THR A 7 -22.76 -25.08 19.19
N ARG A 8 -22.67 -26.40 19.10
CA ARG A 8 -21.65 -27.18 19.82
C ARG A 8 -20.21 -26.80 19.43
N TYR A 9 -20.07 -26.17 18.28
CA TYR A 9 -18.77 -25.79 17.67
C TYR A 9 -18.68 -24.26 17.48
N PRO A 10 -18.40 -23.49 18.55
CA PRO A 10 -18.30 -22.04 18.43
C PRO A 10 -17.03 -21.62 17.68
N PRO A 11 -17.02 -20.42 17.06
CA PRO A 11 -15.81 -19.83 16.49
C PRO A 11 -14.67 -19.81 17.50
N GLY A 12 -13.48 -20.22 17.07
CA GLY A 12 -12.32 -20.37 17.94
C GLY A 12 -12.19 -21.73 18.63
N ALA A 13 -13.20 -22.60 18.58
CA ALA A 13 -13.07 -23.97 19.09
C ALA A 13 -12.04 -24.76 18.27
N GLN A 14 -11.27 -25.59 18.96
CA GLN A 14 -10.39 -26.56 18.31
C GLN A 14 -11.12 -27.89 18.15
N ILE A 15 -11.10 -28.42 16.95
CA ILE A 15 -11.69 -29.71 16.59
C ILE A 15 -10.65 -30.64 15.98
N LEU A 16 -10.82 -31.90 16.15
CA LEU A 16 -10.08 -32.97 15.52
C LEU A 16 -10.95 -33.58 14.44
N VAL A 17 -10.47 -33.55 13.20
CA VAL A 17 -11.12 -34.18 12.04
C VAL A 17 -10.07 -34.90 11.21
N ARG A 18 -10.24 -36.21 11.01
CA ARG A 18 -9.31 -37.05 10.23
C ARG A 18 -7.87 -36.99 10.75
N ASP A 19 -7.70 -37.06 12.05
CA ASP A 19 -6.41 -36.98 12.77
C ASP A 19 -5.68 -35.64 12.66
N GLU A 20 -6.31 -34.60 12.08
CA GLU A 20 -5.77 -33.26 11.98
C GLU A 20 -6.55 -32.27 12.84
N GLU A 21 -5.83 -31.28 13.39
CA GLU A 21 -6.42 -30.23 14.21
C GLU A 21 -6.87 -29.06 13.36
N TRP A 22 -8.08 -28.56 13.62
CA TRP A 22 -8.70 -27.46 12.93
C TRP A 22 -9.26 -26.45 13.92
N LEU A 23 -9.17 -25.19 13.59
CA LEU A 23 -9.79 -24.09 14.31
C LEU A 23 -11.11 -23.73 13.62
N VAL A 24 -12.20 -23.77 14.34
CA VAL A 24 -13.52 -23.41 13.83
C VAL A 24 -13.57 -21.90 13.56
N LYS A 25 -13.89 -21.52 12.33
CA LYS A 25 -14.18 -20.13 11.94
C LYS A 25 -15.67 -19.82 12.13
N ASN A 26 -16.51 -20.76 11.69
CA ASN A 26 -17.96 -20.63 11.77
C ASN A 26 -18.62 -22.00 11.78
N ALA A 27 -19.79 -22.11 12.41
CA ALA A 27 -20.62 -23.30 12.35
C ALA A 27 -22.08 -22.90 12.16
N THR A 28 -22.72 -23.47 11.14
CA THR A 28 -24.11 -23.20 10.80
C THR A 28 -24.91 -24.50 10.69
N PRO A 29 -26.08 -24.63 11.31
CA PRO A 29 -26.93 -25.80 11.15
C PRO A 29 -27.40 -25.93 9.70
N THR A 30 -27.49 -27.18 9.22
CA THR A 30 -28.03 -27.51 7.91
C THR A 30 -29.25 -28.39 8.03
N ASP A 31 -30.10 -28.42 7.02
CA ASP A 31 -31.36 -29.18 7.08
C ASP A 31 -31.13 -30.69 7.17
N HIS A 32 -30.03 -31.24 6.63
CA HIS A 32 -29.85 -32.68 6.50
C HIS A 32 -28.51 -33.22 7.01
N ASP A 33 -27.42 -32.42 6.93
CA ASP A 33 -26.06 -32.91 7.13
C ASP A 33 -25.46 -32.56 8.52
N GLY A 34 -26.29 -32.10 9.43
CA GLY A 34 -25.89 -31.61 10.77
C GLY A 34 -25.36 -30.19 10.68
N ASP A 35 -24.36 -29.84 11.48
CA ASP A 35 -23.72 -28.54 11.42
C ASP A 35 -22.67 -28.53 10.30
N LYS A 36 -22.72 -27.51 9.45
CA LYS A 36 -21.65 -27.14 8.52
C LYS A 36 -20.61 -26.35 9.29
N ILE A 37 -19.40 -26.88 9.44
CA ILE A 37 -18.28 -26.26 10.15
C ILE A 37 -17.28 -25.77 9.10
N GLU A 38 -17.04 -24.47 9.09
CA GLU A 38 -15.96 -23.83 8.32
C GLU A 38 -14.76 -23.69 9.26
N ALA A 39 -13.63 -24.29 8.90
CA ALA A 39 -12.46 -24.36 9.76
C ALA A 39 -11.16 -24.11 9.00
N VAL A 40 -10.11 -23.73 9.74
CA VAL A 40 -8.76 -23.58 9.25
C VAL A 40 -7.84 -24.57 9.95
N GLY A 41 -6.94 -25.22 9.18
CA GLY A 41 -6.01 -26.20 9.70
C GLY A 41 -4.94 -25.58 10.60
N VAL A 42 -4.67 -26.26 11.73
CA VAL A 42 -3.68 -25.84 12.73
C VAL A 42 -2.48 -26.79 12.74
N SER A 43 -2.72 -28.09 12.57
CA SER A 43 -1.65 -29.10 12.53
C SER A 43 -0.80 -29.02 11.25
N GLU A 44 0.37 -29.65 11.26
CA GLU A 44 1.42 -29.44 10.25
C GLU A 44 0.98 -29.71 8.82
N PHE A 45 0.22 -30.77 8.57
CA PHE A 45 -0.20 -31.18 7.22
C PHE A 45 -1.31 -30.31 6.62
N VAL A 46 -2.15 -29.72 7.46
CA VAL A 46 -3.32 -28.94 7.04
C VAL A 46 -3.20 -27.47 7.41
N ARG A 47 -2.04 -27.05 7.86
CA ARG A 47 -1.82 -25.70 8.37
C ARG A 47 -2.24 -24.64 7.36
N ASP A 48 -3.07 -23.71 7.85
CA ASP A 48 -3.60 -22.59 7.08
C ASP A 48 -4.50 -22.99 5.89
N GLU A 49 -4.82 -24.30 5.72
CA GLU A 49 -5.80 -24.75 4.74
C GLU A 49 -7.22 -24.51 5.25
N GLU A 50 -8.08 -24.00 4.38
CA GLU A 50 -9.50 -23.84 4.69
C GLU A 50 -10.26 -25.11 4.32
N ALA A 51 -11.08 -25.63 5.25
CA ALA A 51 -11.93 -26.79 5.03
C ALA A 51 -13.34 -26.58 5.53
N VAL A 52 -14.26 -27.33 4.97
CA VAL A 52 -15.65 -27.39 5.39
C VAL A 52 -15.96 -28.83 5.79
N PHE A 53 -16.48 -29.01 6.99
CA PHE A 53 -16.89 -30.31 7.55
C PHE A 53 -18.39 -30.30 7.84
N PHE A 54 -19.00 -31.46 7.78
CA PHE A 54 -20.40 -31.67 8.12
C PHE A 54 -20.48 -32.71 9.20
N THR A 55 -21.08 -32.40 10.36
CA THR A 55 -21.03 -33.24 11.54
C THR A 55 -21.77 -34.58 11.45
N LYS A 56 -22.60 -34.78 10.42
CA LYS A 56 -23.19 -36.09 10.10
C LYS A 56 -22.40 -36.89 9.07
N ILE A 57 -21.41 -36.25 8.41
CA ILE A 57 -20.59 -36.87 7.35
C ILE A 57 -19.19 -37.13 7.89
N ASP A 58 -18.64 -36.13 8.60
CA ASP A 58 -17.30 -36.19 9.17
C ASP A 58 -17.38 -36.51 10.68
N GLU A 59 -16.46 -37.31 11.18
CA GLU A 59 -16.27 -37.51 12.62
C GLU A 59 -15.51 -36.28 13.15
N VAL A 60 -16.20 -35.47 13.96
CA VAL A 60 -15.70 -34.20 14.49
C VAL A 60 -15.65 -34.28 15.99
N ASP A 61 -14.46 -34.34 16.57
CA ASP A 61 -14.22 -34.31 18.00
C ASP A 61 -13.84 -32.92 18.48
N LEU A 62 -14.56 -32.45 19.52
CA LEU A 62 -14.21 -31.18 20.16
C LEU A 62 -13.10 -31.42 21.18
N LEU A 63 -12.00 -30.65 21.05
CA LEU A 63 -10.92 -30.67 22.01
C LEU A 63 -11.30 -29.83 23.25
N GLU A 64 -11.68 -30.49 24.33
CA GLU A 64 -12.10 -29.84 25.57
C GLU A 64 -10.90 -29.52 26.46
N PRO A 65 -10.74 -28.28 26.97
CA PRO A 65 -9.58 -27.88 27.77
C PRO A 65 -9.51 -28.62 29.11
N GLU A 66 -10.65 -29.13 29.63
CA GLU A 66 -10.75 -29.94 30.82
C GLU A 66 -9.99 -31.27 30.72
N ASN A 67 -9.78 -31.75 29.49
CA ASN A 67 -9.07 -32.99 29.19
C ASN A 67 -7.57 -32.80 28.93
N THR A 68 -7.02 -31.63 29.26
CA THR A 68 -5.59 -31.34 29.04
C THR A 68 -4.73 -32.24 29.89
N ARG A 69 -3.80 -32.95 29.24
CA ARG A 69 -2.80 -33.80 29.90
C ARG A 69 -1.58 -32.98 30.33
N LEU A 70 -1.16 -33.13 31.55
CA LEU A 70 0.03 -32.47 32.06
C LEU A 70 1.28 -33.31 31.77
N VAL A 71 2.35 -32.70 31.31
CA VAL A 71 3.63 -33.32 30.98
C VAL A 71 4.77 -32.60 31.67
N PRO A 72 5.80 -33.30 32.21
CA PRO A 72 6.95 -32.63 32.82
C PRO A 72 7.86 -32.07 31.73
N ASP A 73 8.35 -30.87 31.93
CA ASP A 73 9.41 -30.30 31.09
C ASP A 73 10.77 -30.58 31.72
N THR A 74 11.61 -31.34 31.03
CA THR A 74 12.98 -31.68 31.46
C THR A 74 14.07 -30.90 30.70
N SER A 75 13.65 -29.96 29.86
CA SER A 75 14.60 -29.14 29.12
C SER A 75 15.37 -28.16 30.03
N SER A 76 16.61 -27.86 29.69
CA SER A 76 17.42 -26.92 30.45
C SER A 76 16.72 -25.57 30.62
N TYR A 77 16.61 -25.10 31.85
CA TYR A 77 15.95 -23.85 32.20
C TYR A 77 14.50 -23.73 31.72
N PHE A 78 13.80 -24.85 31.58
CA PHE A 78 12.44 -24.93 31.04
C PHE A 78 12.34 -24.21 29.68
N ARG A 79 13.39 -24.32 28.85
CA ARG A 79 13.49 -23.60 27.59
C ARG A 79 12.36 -23.97 26.64
N ARG A 80 11.97 -25.24 26.59
CA ARG A 80 10.88 -25.74 25.75
C ARG A 80 9.54 -25.12 26.14
N SER A 81 9.21 -25.13 27.44
CA SER A 81 7.98 -24.50 27.96
C SER A 81 7.95 -22.99 27.73
N ARG A 82 9.06 -22.30 27.97
CA ARG A 82 9.17 -20.87 27.75
C ARG A 82 8.99 -20.49 26.28
N LEU A 83 9.61 -21.24 25.38
CA LEU A 83 9.44 -21.03 23.94
C LEU A 83 8.00 -21.31 23.50
N PHE A 84 7.39 -22.40 24.00
CA PHE A 84 6.00 -22.70 23.70
C PHE A 84 5.06 -21.59 24.15
N LEU A 85 5.18 -21.12 25.39
CA LEU A 85 4.38 -20.00 25.90
C LEU A 85 4.57 -18.74 25.04
N GLU A 86 5.81 -18.37 24.76
CA GLU A 86 6.12 -17.22 23.90
C GLU A 86 5.53 -17.40 22.50
N ALA A 87 5.63 -18.58 21.90
CA ALA A 87 5.06 -18.88 20.60
C ALA A 87 3.52 -18.73 20.58
N VAL A 88 2.84 -19.17 21.65
CA VAL A 88 1.40 -18.98 21.81
C VAL A 88 1.06 -17.49 21.92
N LEU A 89 1.81 -16.71 22.72
CA LEU A 89 1.64 -15.26 22.85
C LEU A 89 1.79 -14.55 21.48
N ARG A 90 2.84 -14.91 20.73
CA ARG A 90 3.12 -14.33 19.41
C ARG A 90 2.09 -14.73 18.35
N LYS A 91 1.61 -15.97 18.38
CA LYS A 91 0.63 -16.47 17.41
C LYS A 91 -0.79 -16.00 17.67
N THR A 92 -1.14 -15.69 18.92
CA THR A 92 -2.48 -15.21 19.28
C THR A 92 -2.70 -13.80 18.73
N PRO A 93 -3.72 -13.57 17.88
CA PRO A 93 -4.03 -12.26 17.39
C PRO A 93 -4.43 -11.30 18.51
N LEU A 94 -4.08 -10.03 18.41
CA LEU A 94 -4.54 -9.02 19.33
C LEU A 94 -6.06 -8.81 19.20
N PRO A 95 -6.78 -8.71 20.32
CA PRO A 95 -8.24 -8.58 20.31
C PRO A 95 -8.69 -7.20 19.84
N GLN A 96 -9.97 -7.08 19.50
CA GLN A 96 -10.58 -5.79 19.17
C GLN A 96 -10.62 -4.81 20.35
N SER A 97 -10.54 -5.30 21.57
CA SER A 97 -10.42 -4.47 22.78
C SER A 97 -9.08 -3.75 22.87
N GLU A 98 -8.03 -4.27 22.22
CA GLU A 98 -6.71 -3.61 22.18
C GLU A 98 -6.62 -2.66 20.99
N ARG A 99 -6.44 -1.35 21.26
CA ARG A 99 -6.43 -0.28 20.27
C ARG A 99 -5.05 0.33 20.02
N GLY A 100 -4.12 0.15 20.93
CA GLY A 100 -2.77 0.65 20.80
C GLY A 100 -1.98 -0.08 19.72
N LEU A 101 -1.04 0.63 19.05
CA LEU A 101 -0.15 0.02 18.07
C LEU A 101 0.86 -0.90 18.77
N ALA A 102 1.05 -2.10 18.23
CA ALA A 102 1.96 -3.10 18.80
C ALA A 102 3.31 -3.18 18.07
N LEU A 103 3.34 -2.86 16.77
CA LEU A 103 4.50 -3.10 15.90
C LEU A 103 5.16 -1.83 15.36
N ALA A 104 4.66 -0.63 15.70
CA ALA A 104 5.07 0.62 15.07
C ALA A 104 6.60 0.87 15.11
N ASP A 105 7.30 0.41 16.17
CA ASP A 105 8.74 0.61 16.35
C ASP A 105 9.59 -0.60 15.86
N ARG A 106 8.94 -1.62 15.30
CA ARG A 106 9.58 -2.90 14.94
C ARG A 106 10.06 -2.98 13.48
N PHE A 107 9.95 -1.88 12.71
CA PHE A 107 10.21 -1.85 11.27
C PHE A 107 11.39 -0.95 10.90
N LEU A 108 11.90 -1.08 9.67
CA LEU A 108 12.95 -0.20 9.13
C LEU A 108 12.34 1.15 8.69
N LEU A 109 11.84 1.91 9.65
CA LEU A 109 11.21 3.21 9.46
C LEU A 109 11.81 4.24 10.41
N ASP A 110 11.87 5.48 9.97
CA ASP A 110 12.09 6.59 10.89
C ASP A 110 10.89 6.70 11.82
N PRO A 111 11.07 6.99 13.11
CA PRO A 111 9.98 7.07 14.07
C PRO A 111 9.20 8.39 13.91
N LEU A 112 8.41 8.50 12.85
CA LEU A 112 7.60 9.68 12.56
C LEU A 112 6.15 9.42 13.01
N PRO A 113 5.71 10.02 14.14
CA PRO A 113 4.37 9.83 14.70
C PRO A 113 3.25 10.11 13.69
N TYR A 114 3.39 11.11 12.81
CA TYR A 114 2.37 11.40 11.82
C TYR A 114 2.12 10.21 10.87
N GLN A 115 3.12 9.38 10.56
CA GLN A 115 2.95 8.19 9.72
C GLN A 115 2.20 7.04 10.42
N GLN A 116 2.09 7.09 11.74
CA GLN A 116 1.35 6.11 12.54
C GLN A 116 -0.14 6.44 12.59
N ARG A 117 -0.49 7.71 12.40
CA ARG A 117 -1.85 8.22 12.52
C ARG A 117 -2.91 7.49 11.69
N PRO A 118 -2.69 7.11 10.42
CA PRO A 118 -3.67 6.33 9.66
C PRO A 118 -3.97 4.96 10.28
N ALA A 119 -2.97 4.29 10.86
CA ALA A 119 -3.16 3.03 11.55
C ALA A 119 -3.96 3.20 12.84
N GLU A 120 -3.67 4.23 13.63
CA GLU A 120 -4.41 4.59 14.84
C GLU A 120 -5.86 4.92 14.53
N LEU A 121 -6.11 5.71 13.48
CA LEU A 121 -7.45 6.03 13.02
C LEU A 121 -8.22 4.80 12.58
N ALA A 122 -7.60 3.95 11.76
CA ALA A 122 -8.21 2.70 11.29
C ALA A 122 -8.58 1.74 12.43
N LEU A 123 -7.84 1.78 13.54
CA LEU A 123 -8.06 0.94 14.72
C LEU A 123 -8.87 1.63 15.83
N SER A 124 -9.30 2.87 15.65
CA SER A 124 -10.05 3.63 16.65
C SER A 124 -11.40 3.00 16.96
N MET A 125 -11.99 3.33 18.12
CA MET A 125 -13.33 2.85 18.52
C MET A 125 -14.45 3.38 17.62
N GLU A 126 -14.23 4.52 16.98
CA GLU A 126 -15.19 5.10 16.05
C GLU A 126 -15.26 4.32 14.73
N ASN A 127 -14.15 3.66 14.36
CA ASN A 127 -14.05 2.79 13.19
C ASN A 127 -14.36 1.34 13.58
N LEU A 128 -15.61 0.93 13.43
CA LEU A 128 -16.03 -0.46 13.69
C LEU A 128 -15.31 -1.45 12.75
N ARG A 129 -14.91 -0.98 11.58
CA ARG A 129 -14.06 -1.69 10.61
C ARG A 129 -12.86 -0.81 10.24
N PRO A 130 -11.65 -1.36 10.03
CA PRO A 130 -10.47 -0.57 9.67
C PRO A 130 -10.58 0.00 8.25
N ARG A 131 -11.31 1.09 8.09
CA ARG A 131 -11.52 1.72 6.79
C ARG A 131 -11.12 3.17 6.84
N VAL A 132 -10.19 3.56 5.98
CA VAL A 132 -9.64 4.91 5.98
C VAL A 132 -9.25 5.37 4.58
N LEU A 133 -9.49 6.64 4.29
CA LEU A 133 -8.96 7.36 3.14
C LEU A 133 -7.73 8.17 3.56
N ILE A 134 -6.57 7.79 3.06
CA ILE A 134 -5.30 8.47 3.28
C ILE A 134 -5.11 9.45 2.12
N ALA A 135 -5.39 10.72 2.37
CA ALA A 135 -5.39 11.77 1.36
C ALA A 135 -4.18 12.72 1.47
N ASP A 136 -3.11 12.27 2.09
CA ASP A 136 -1.87 13.01 2.24
C ASP A 136 -1.28 13.43 0.90
N VAL A 137 -0.69 14.63 0.84
CA VAL A 137 -0.05 15.11 -0.39
C VAL A 137 1.10 14.20 -0.83
N VAL A 138 1.51 14.36 -2.08
CA VAL A 138 2.63 13.61 -2.64
C VAL A 138 3.90 13.85 -1.80
N GLY A 139 4.59 12.77 -1.44
CA GLY A 139 5.89 12.85 -0.75
C GLY A 139 5.86 12.57 0.75
N LEU A 140 4.72 12.56 1.43
CA LEU A 140 4.60 12.31 2.88
C LEU A 140 4.82 10.85 3.28
N GLY A 141 4.69 9.90 2.35
CA GLY A 141 4.99 8.49 2.64
C GLY A 141 3.77 7.58 2.75
N LYS A 142 2.68 7.85 2.02
CA LYS A 142 1.46 7.02 2.01
C LYS A 142 1.73 5.50 1.95
N THR A 143 2.71 5.07 1.18
CA THR A 143 3.10 3.64 1.10
C THR A 143 3.58 3.09 2.44
N LEU A 144 4.30 3.90 3.23
CA LEU A 144 4.79 3.52 4.56
C LEU A 144 3.64 3.48 5.57
N GLU A 145 2.73 4.43 5.51
CA GLU A 145 1.51 4.49 6.32
C GLU A 145 0.62 3.27 6.08
N ILE A 146 0.43 2.90 4.80
CA ILE A 146 -0.28 1.68 4.42
C ILE A 146 0.46 0.45 4.93
N GLY A 147 1.79 0.38 4.78
CA GLY A 147 2.60 -0.74 5.26
C GLY A 147 2.48 -0.95 6.77
N LEU A 148 2.53 0.13 7.55
CA LEU A 148 2.34 0.09 8.99
C LEU A 148 0.93 -0.38 9.37
N THR A 149 -0.09 0.16 8.72
CA THR A 149 -1.48 -0.25 8.94
C THR A 149 -1.70 -1.73 8.62
N LEU A 150 -1.16 -2.21 7.50
CA LEU A 150 -1.25 -3.64 7.13
C LEU A 150 -0.50 -4.53 8.14
N ALA A 151 0.66 -4.12 8.63
CA ALA A 151 1.42 -4.87 9.63
C ALA A 151 0.63 -5.01 10.95
N GLU A 152 0.01 -3.93 11.40
CA GLU A 152 -0.88 -3.94 12.57
C GLU A 152 -2.11 -4.84 12.36
N LEU A 153 -2.70 -4.82 11.16
CA LEU A 153 -3.80 -5.73 10.81
C LEU A 153 -3.35 -7.20 10.81
N ILE A 154 -2.15 -7.51 10.31
CA ILE A 154 -1.56 -8.86 10.35
C ILE A 154 -1.44 -9.32 11.81
N ARG A 155 -0.92 -8.49 12.71
CA ARG A 155 -0.78 -8.81 14.14
C ARG A 155 -2.12 -9.06 14.82
N ARG A 156 -3.21 -8.52 14.27
CA ARG A 156 -4.60 -8.70 14.76
C ARG A 156 -5.37 -9.83 14.06
N GLY A 157 -4.70 -10.65 13.24
CA GLY A 157 -5.36 -11.70 12.46
C GLY A 157 -6.33 -11.17 11.38
N ARG A 158 -6.16 -9.89 10.99
CA ARG A 158 -6.97 -9.21 9.94
C ARG A 158 -6.15 -8.87 8.70
N GLY A 159 -5.08 -9.60 8.45
CA GLY A 159 -4.13 -9.36 7.35
C GLY A 159 -3.59 -10.66 6.75
N GLU A 160 -4.34 -11.74 6.81
CA GLU A 160 -3.97 -12.99 6.17
C GLU A 160 -4.14 -12.88 4.64
N ARG A 161 -5.35 -12.50 4.19
CA ARG A 161 -5.67 -12.28 2.77
C ARG A 161 -5.65 -10.80 2.43
N ILE A 162 -4.58 -10.35 1.78
CA ILE A 162 -4.38 -8.95 1.40
C ILE A 162 -4.38 -8.81 -0.12
N LEU A 163 -5.16 -7.85 -0.63
CA LEU A 163 -5.13 -7.43 -2.02
C LEU A 163 -4.67 -5.96 -2.10
N VAL A 164 -3.57 -5.71 -2.80
CA VAL A 164 -3.12 -4.35 -3.13
C VAL A 164 -3.40 -4.10 -4.62
N VAL A 165 -4.18 -3.06 -4.90
CA VAL A 165 -4.50 -2.59 -6.24
C VAL A 165 -3.83 -1.23 -6.44
N THR A 166 -2.92 -1.12 -7.40
CA THR A 166 -2.13 0.09 -7.61
C THR A 166 -1.91 0.33 -9.11
N PRO A 167 -1.57 1.55 -9.55
CA PRO A 167 -1.09 1.78 -10.91
C PRO A 167 0.13 0.92 -11.23
N GLN A 168 0.24 0.51 -12.48
CA GLN A 168 1.32 -0.35 -12.95
C GLN A 168 2.72 0.23 -12.68
N SER A 169 2.87 1.55 -12.81
CA SER A 169 4.13 2.28 -12.65
C SER A 169 4.74 2.20 -11.24
N VAL A 170 3.92 1.95 -10.22
CA VAL A 170 4.37 1.95 -8.80
C VAL A 170 4.34 0.58 -8.14
N LEU A 171 3.84 -0.43 -8.84
CA LEU A 171 3.61 -1.78 -8.32
C LEU A 171 4.87 -2.40 -7.69
N GLU A 172 6.00 -2.37 -8.40
CA GLU A 172 7.24 -2.97 -7.90
C GLU A 172 7.86 -2.15 -6.76
N GLN A 173 7.74 -0.83 -6.82
CA GLN A 173 8.19 0.02 -5.73
C GLN A 173 7.37 -0.28 -4.46
N PHE A 174 6.05 -0.43 -4.59
CA PHE A 174 5.16 -0.78 -3.49
C PHE A 174 5.54 -2.15 -2.89
N GLN A 175 5.75 -3.14 -3.76
CA GLN A 175 6.20 -4.48 -3.38
C GLN A 175 7.57 -4.44 -2.68
N HIS A 176 8.52 -3.64 -3.19
CA HIS A 176 9.85 -3.47 -2.61
C HIS A 176 9.80 -2.86 -1.21
N GLU A 177 9.07 -1.74 -1.02
CA GLU A 177 8.98 -1.07 0.28
C GLU A 177 8.28 -1.96 1.32
N LEU A 178 7.19 -2.65 0.96
CA LEU A 178 6.49 -3.53 1.89
C LEU A 178 7.34 -4.74 2.30
N TRP A 179 8.09 -5.33 1.38
CA TRP A 179 8.98 -6.44 1.73
C TRP A 179 10.18 -5.98 2.56
N THR A 180 10.93 -4.98 2.09
CA THR A 180 12.21 -4.62 2.70
C THR A 180 12.08 -3.94 4.05
N ARG A 181 10.99 -3.21 4.28
CA ARG A 181 10.78 -2.45 5.53
C ARG A 181 9.87 -3.17 6.52
N PHE A 182 8.81 -3.81 6.04
CA PHE A 182 7.76 -4.40 6.88
C PHE A 182 7.77 -5.93 6.89
N SER A 183 8.59 -6.57 6.07
CA SER A 183 8.58 -8.03 5.87
C SER A 183 7.21 -8.57 5.39
N ILE A 184 6.42 -7.74 4.70
CA ILE A 184 5.15 -8.16 4.11
C ILE A 184 5.40 -8.62 2.67
N PRO A 185 5.35 -9.94 2.40
CA PRO A 185 5.51 -10.45 1.05
C PRO A 185 4.23 -10.22 0.25
N LEU A 186 4.37 -9.68 -0.95
CA LEU A 186 3.29 -9.55 -1.93
C LEU A 186 3.67 -10.25 -3.22
N VAL A 187 2.81 -11.14 -3.71
CA VAL A 187 3.01 -11.77 -5.02
C VAL A 187 2.38 -10.90 -6.10
N ARG A 188 3.17 -10.53 -7.10
CA ARG A 188 2.65 -9.81 -8.27
C ARG A 188 1.84 -10.74 -9.14
N LEU A 189 0.59 -10.37 -9.41
CA LEU A 189 -0.28 -11.05 -10.37
C LEU A 189 -0.50 -10.15 -11.59
N ASP A 190 -0.12 -10.66 -12.75
CA ASP A 190 -0.50 -10.12 -14.04
C ASP A 190 -1.39 -11.12 -14.80
N SER A 191 -1.87 -10.74 -15.97
CA SER A 191 -2.75 -11.62 -16.76
C SER A 191 -2.11 -12.97 -17.11
N LEU A 192 -0.79 -12.99 -17.32
CA LEU A 192 -0.04 -14.23 -17.62
C LEU A 192 0.17 -15.06 -16.34
N GLY A 193 0.46 -14.42 -15.22
CA GLY A 193 0.57 -15.05 -13.90
C GLY A 193 -0.74 -15.74 -13.50
N ILE A 194 -1.88 -15.04 -13.64
CA ILE A 194 -3.20 -15.60 -13.37
C ILE A 194 -3.47 -16.83 -14.25
N GLN A 195 -3.18 -16.75 -15.57
CA GLN A 195 -3.34 -17.89 -16.46
C GLN A 195 -2.43 -19.08 -16.11
N ARG A 196 -1.21 -18.80 -15.62
CA ARG A 196 -0.29 -19.86 -15.16
C ARG A 196 -0.87 -20.56 -13.93
N ILE A 197 -1.29 -19.79 -12.94
CA ILE A 197 -1.92 -20.32 -11.73
C ILE A 197 -3.15 -21.18 -12.10
N GLN A 198 -4.02 -20.70 -13.00
CA GLN A 198 -5.20 -21.46 -13.46
C GLN A 198 -4.85 -22.83 -14.07
N ARG A 199 -3.65 -23.01 -14.62
CA ARG A 199 -3.18 -24.29 -15.15
C ARG A 199 -2.58 -25.20 -14.07
N GLU A 200 -2.09 -24.61 -12.97
CA GLU A 200 -1.42 -25.34 -11.88
C GLU A 200 -2.41 -25.80 -10.80
N ILE A 201 -3.51 -25.03 -10.61
CA ILE A 201 -4.52 -25.35 -9.59
C ILE A 201 -5.60 -26.30 -10.14
N PRO A 202 -6.27 -27.10 -9.28
CA PRO A 202 -7.40 -27.92 -9.66
C PRO A 202 -8.52 -27.13 -10.34
N ALA A 203 -9.21 -27.76 -11.29
CA ALA A 203 -10.32 -27.13 -11.99
C ALA A 203 -11.40 -26.66 -11.01
N GLY A 204 -11.85 -25.40 -11.17
CA GLY A 204 -12.83 -24.79 -10.30
C GLY A 204 -12.27 -24.04 -9.07
N ARG A 205 -10.98 -24.18 -8.74
CA ARG A 205 -10.33 -23.33 -7.74
C ARG A 205 -10.14 -21.91 -8.26
N ASN A 206 -10.27 -20.95 -7.36
CA ASN A 206 -10.11 -19.54 -7.68
C ASN A 206 -8.61 -19.15 -7.72
N PRO A 207 -8.08 -18.62 -8.84
CA PRO A 207 -6.67 -18.32 -8.96
C PRO A 207 -6.19 -17.21 -7.99
N PHE A 208 -7.10 -16.34 -7.55
CA PHE A 208 -6.76 -15.27 -6.59
C PHE A 208 -6.64 -15.78 -5.14
N THR A 209 -7.04 -17.02 -4.86
CA THR A 209 -6.86 -17.63 -3.52
C THR A 209 -5.58 -18.45 -3.41
N HIS A 210 -4.81 -18.58 -4.50
CA HIS A 210 -3.57 -19.37 -4.50
C HIS A 210 -2.49 -18.76 -3.61
N TYR A 211 -2.36 -17.44 -3.63
CA TYR A 211 -1.51 -16.70 -2.71
C TYR A 211 -2.35 -15.88 -1.74
N LYS A 212 -1.90 -15.83 -0.48
CA LYS A 212 -2.60 -15.10 0.58
C LYS A 212 -2.51 -13.57 0.40
N ARG A 213 -1.35 -13.07 -0.05
CA ARG A 213 -1.06 -11.65 -0.21
C ARG A 213 -0.63 -11.35 -1.62
N VAL A 214 -1.40 -10.56 -2.32
CA VAL A 214 -1.20 -10.28 -3.73
C VAL A 214 -1.19 -8.79 -4.03
N ILE A 215 -0.42 -8.41 -5.04
CA ILE A 215 -0.42 -7.07 -5.62
C ILE A 215 -0.70 -7.16 -7.11
N ILE A 216 -1.59 -6.30 -7.61
CA ILE A 216 -2.05 -6.35 -8.99
C ILE A 216 -2.28 -4.93 -9.51
N SER A 217 -2.03 -4.72 -10.80
CA SER A 217 -2.33 -3.42 -11.38
C SER A 217 -3.83 -3.24 -11.61
N VAL A 218 -4.31 -2.01 -11.38
CA VAL A 218 -5.69 -1.64 -11.69
C VAL A 218 -6.02 -1.88 -13.16
N ASP A 219 -5.03 -1.76 -14.05
CA ASP A 219 -5.19 -1.98 -15.48
C ASP A 219 -5.40 -3.44 -15.86
N THR A 220 -4.84 -4.37 -15.09
CA THR A 220 -5.13 -5.80 -15.24
C THR A 220 -6.56 -6.11 -14.82
N LEU A 221 -7.00 -5.58 -13.66
CA LEU A 221 -8.32 -5.88 -13.08
C LEU A 221 -9.47 -5.12 -13.73
N LYS A 222 -9.21 -3.99 -14.42
CA LYS A 222 -10.29 -3.21 -15.07
C LYS A 222 -11.11 -4.04 -16.07
N ASN A 223 -10.56 -5.14 -16.59
CA ASN A 223 -11.31 -6.10 -17.44
C ASN A 223 -12.26 -6.95 -16.58
N ILE A 224 -13.20 -6.27 -15.90
CA ILE A 224 -14.11 -6.85 -14.90
C ILE A 224 -14.85 -8.06 -15.45
N GLY A 225 -15.25 -8.07 -16.72
CA GLY A 225 -15.94 -9.19 -17.34
C GLY A 225 -15.17 -10.52 -17.24
N GLN A 226 -13.84 -10.47 -17.19
CA GLN A 226 -12.98 -11.65 -17.08
C GLN A 226 -12.80 -12.14 -15.64
N TYR A 227 -12.72 -11.25 -14.65
CA TYR A 227 -12.32 -11.59 -13.29
C TYR A 227 -13.43 -11.47 -12.25
N ARG A 228 -14.57 -10.86 -12.60
CA ARG A 228 -15.69 -10.55 -11.71
C ARG A 228 -16.12 -11.76 -10.86
N HIS A 229 -16.37 -12.87 -11.49
CA HIS A 229 -16.86 -14.08 -10.82
C HIS A 229 -15.86 -14.68 -9.82
N HIS A 230 -14.56 -14.42 -10.01
CA HIS A 230 -13.51 -14.80 -9.07
C HIS A 230 -13.48 -13.84 -7.88
N LEU A 231 -13.51 -12.53 -8.13
CA LEU A 231 -13.43 -11.51 -7.10
C LEU A 231 -14.68 -11.50 -6.19
N GLU A 232 -15.87 -11.76 -6.75
CA GLU A 232 -17.11 -11.84 -5.99
C GLU A 232 -17.19 -13.02 -5.00
N ARG A 233 -16.32 -14.00 -5.11
CA ARG A 233 -16.30 -15.22 -4.28
C ARG A 233 -15.21 -15.23 -3.20
N ILE A 234 -14.46 -14.14 -3.08
CA ILE A 234 -13.37 -14.02 -2.10
C ILE A 234 -13.79 -13.02 -1.04
N GLN A 235 -13.55 -13.38 0.22
CA GLN A 235 -13.51 -12.41 1.32
C GLN A 235 -12.06 -12.07 1.60
N TRP A 236 -11.75 -10.77 1.54
CA TRP A 236 -10.43 -10.25 1.83
C TRP A 236 -10.39 -9.71 3.26
N ASP A 237 -9.28 -9.92 3.97
CA ASP A 237 -9.08 -9.24 5.24
C ASP A 237 -8.78 -7.77 5.02
N ALA A 238 -7.91 -7.46 4.06
CA ALA A 238 -7.58 -6.10 3.71
C ALA A 238 -7.49 -5.90 2.20
N VAL A 239 -8.06 -4.80 1.72
CA VAL A 239 -7.90 -4.30 0.36
C VAL A 239 -7.32 -2.91 0.42
N VAL A 240 -6.26 -2.68 -0.35
CA VAL A 240 -5.64 -1.38 -0.57
C VAL A 240 -5.91 -0.96 -1.99
N ILE A 241 -6.40 0.26 -2.21
CA ILE A 241 -6.53 0.86 -3.55
C ILE A 241 -5.77 2.17 -3.57
N ASP A 242 -4.63 2.14 -4.25
CA ASP A 242 -3.80 3.33 -4.44
C ASP A 242 -4.30 4.16 -5.64
N GLU A 243 -4.04 5.47 -5.61
CA GLU A 243 -4.56 6.45 -6.57
C GLU A 243 -6.09 6.37 -6.74
N SER A 244 -6.79 6.32 -5.59
CA SER A 244 -8.24 6.10 -5.51
C SER A 244 -9.08 7.21 -6.17
N HIS A 245 -8.52 8.38 -6.49
CA HIS A 245 -9.18 9.39 -7.31
C HIS A 245 -9.63 8.87 -8.67
N ASN A 246 -9.01 7.81 -9.17
CA ASN A 246 -9.41 7.15 -10.41
C ASN A 246 -10.75 6.37 -10.30
N LEU A 247 -11.28 6.18 -9.07
CA LEU A 247 -12.55 5.49 -8.80
C LEU A 247 -13.77 6.42 -8.87
N ILE A 248 -13.57 7.72 -8.93
CA ILE A 248 -14.61 8.73 -8.80
C ILE A 248 -15.58 8.77 -10.00
N ASN A 249 -15.17 8.30 -11.18
CA ASN A 249 -16.00 8.36 -12.39
C ASN A 249 -17.17 7.34 -12.33
N PRO A 250 -18.43 7.78 -12.23
CA PRO A 250 -19.58 6.89 -12.32
C PRO A 250 -19.57 6.09 -13.63
N GLY A 251 -19.81 4.79 -13.54
CA GLY A 251 -19.84 3.90 -14.71
C GLY A 251 -18.47 3.52 -15.28
N SER A 252 -17.36 3.96 -14.70
CA SER A 252 -16.03 3.49 -15.11
C SER A 252 -15.79 2.05 -14.65
N GLN A 253 -14.97 1.31 -15.40
CA GLN A 253 -14.58 -0.06 -15.02
C GLN A 253 -13.83 -0.09 -13.69
N ARG A 254 -13.07 0.97 -13.37
CA ARG A 254 -12.35 1.11 -12.10
C ARG A 254 -13.31 1.29 -10.92
N ARG A 255 -14.36 2.09 -11.09
CA ARG A 255 -15.41 2.26 -10.08
C ARG A 255 -16.16 0.95 -9.83
N ALA A 256 -16.54 0.24 -10.89
CA ALA A 256 -17.19 -1.05 -10.77
C ALA A 256 -16.32 -2.11 -10.06
N LEU A 257 -14.99 -2.06 -10.22
CA LEU A 257 -14.06 -2.90 -9.46
C LEU A 257 -14.12 -2.58 -7.96
N ALA A 258 -14.04 -1.32 -7.59
CA ALA A 258 -14.12 -0.91 -6.19
C ALA A 258 -15.47 -1.28 -5.53
N GLU A 259 -16.57 -1.16 -6.25
CA GLU A 259 -17.92 -1.57 -5.80
C GLU A 259 -18.05 -3.10 -5.60
N ILE A 260 -17.23 -3.90 -6.28
CA ILE A 260 -17.13 -5.34 -6.03
C ILE A 260 -16.28 -5.64 -4.79
N LEU A 261 -15.15 -4.94 -4.63
CA LEU A 261 -14.19 -5.23 -3.57
C LEU A 261 -14.62 -4.68 -2.20
N ALA A 262 -15.20 -3.48 -2.15
CA ALA A 262 -15.54 -2.80 -0.90
C ALA A 262 -16.48 -3.60 0.04
N PRO A 263 -17.56 -4.25 -0.41
CA PRO A 263 -18.39 -5.09 0.46
C PRO A 263 -17.72 -6.42 0.87
N ARG A 264 -16.68 -6.85 0.14
CA ARG A 264 -15.99 -8.13 0.33
C ARG A 264 -14.65 -8.03 1.04
N THR A 265 -14.42 -6.93 1.71
CA THR A 265 -13.23 -6.75 2.54
C THR A 265 -13.61 -6.19 3.89
N ASP A 266 -12.88 -6.61 4.89
CA ASP A 266 -13.00 -6.03 6.22
C ASP A 266 -12.30 -4.68 6.28
N ALA A 267 -10.99 -4.65 6.10
CA ALA A 267 -10.22 -3.42 6.04
C ALA A 267 -10.17 -2.88 4.61
N LEU A 268 -10.44 -1.58 4.44
CA LEU A 268 -10.33 -0.90 3.15
C LEU A 268 -9.50 0.38 3.31
N LEU A 269 -8.32 0.36 2.71
CA LEU A 269 -7.42 1.50 2.69
C LEU A 269 -7.43 2.13 1.31
N LEU A 270 -7.97 3.32 1.20
CA LEU A 270 -7.93 4.12 -0.02
C LEU A 270 -6.81 5.14 0.11
N ALA A 271 -5.99 5.28 -0.92
CA ALA A 271 -4.92 6.28 -0.94
C ALA A 271 -5.03 7.17 -2.17
N SER A 272 -4.91 8.48 -1.98
CA SER A 272 -4.87 9.46 -3.07
C SER A 272 -4.26 10.76 -2.57
N ALA A 273 -3.53 11.46 -3.40
CA ALA A 273 -3.16 12.84 -3.09
C ALA A 273 -4.32 13.81 -3.38
N THR A 274 -5.23 13.41 -4.28
CA THR A 274 -6.35 14.21 -4.80
C THR A 274 -7.66 13.44 -4.64
N PRO A 275 -8.27 13.42 -3.42
CA PRO A 275 -9.38 12.51 -3.11
C PRO A 275 -10.71 12.86 -3.79
N HIS A 276 -10.81 13.99 -4.48
CA HIS A 276 -12.03 14.44 -5.16
C HIS A 276 -11.71 15.17 -6.47
N ASN A 277 -12.73 15.46 -7.27
CA ASN A 277 -12.62 16.16 -8.56
C ASN A 277 -13.32 17.53 -8.56
N GLY A 278 -13.53 18.12 -7.38
CA GLY A 278 -14.26 19.39 -7.21
C GLY A 278 -15.79 19.24 -7.14
N ASP A 279 -16.28 18.00 -7.26
CA ASP A 279 -17.71 17.71 -7.16
C ASP A 279 -18.00 16.97 -5.84
N LYS A 280 -18.87 17.55 -5.01
CA LYS A 280 -19.26 16.99 -3.71
C LYS A 280 -19.82 15.58 -3.83
N GLN A 281 -20.60 15.34 -4.88
CA GLN A 281 -21.14 14.01 -5.15
C GLN A 281 -20.04 12.97 -5.37
N SER A 282 -19.02 13.33 -6.14
CA SER A 282 -17.89 12.42 -6.42
C SER A 282 -17.10 12.06 -5.17
N PHE A 283 -16.92 13.02 -4.26
CA PHE A 283 -16.26 12.74 -2.97
C PHE A 283 -17.15 11.88 -2.07
N ALA A 284 -18.44 12.20 -1.96
CA ALA A 284 -19.39 11.37 -1.23
C ALA A 284 -19.45 9.95 -1.78
N ASP A 285 -19.40 9.78 -3.11
CA ASP A 285 -19.32 8.47 -3.77
C ASP A 285 -18.05 7.70 -3.40
N LEU A 286 -16.90 8.38 -3.25
CA LEU A 286 -15.66 7.75 -2.81
C LEU A 286 -15.76 7.32 -1.34
N VAL A 287 -16.22 8.19 -0.46
CA VAL A 287 -16.44 7.90 0.97
C VAL A 287 -17.44 6.77 1.18
N SER A 288 -18.47 6.66 0.34
CA SER A 288 -19.46 5.58 0.40
C SER A 288 -18.87 4.18 0.19
N LEU A 289 -17.65 4.06 -0.38
CA LEU A 289 -16.93 2.80 -0.45
C LEU A 289 -16.36 2.39 0.92
N LEU A 290 -16.00 3.38 1.75
CA LEU A 290 -15.53 3.13 3.11
C LEU A 290 -16.70 2.85 4.04
N ASP A 291 -17.65 3.76 4.07
CA ASP A 291 -18.89 3.63 4.84
C ASP A 291 -20.08 4.14 4.03
N PRO A 292 -20.97 3.23 3.59
CA PRO A 292 -22.16 3.63 2.85
C PRO A 292 -23.12 4.56 3.62
N ALA A 293 -23.06 4.53 4.96
CA ALA A 293 -23.92 5.33 5.83
C ALA A 293 -23.30 6.65 6.30
N ALA A 294 -22.04 6.94 5.92
CA ALA A 294 -21.35 8.16 6.36
C ALA A 294 -21.99 9.44 5.81
N ILE A 295 -22.41 9.43 4.55
CA ILE A 295 -22.99 10.59 3.87
C ILE A 295 -24.37 10.20 3.30
N ALA A 296 -25.43 10.81 3.81
CA ALA A 296 -26.79 10.61 3.31
C ALA A 296 -27.14 11.53 2.15
N ASP A 297 -26.73 12.80 2.22
CA ASP A 297 -26.92 13.81 1.17
C ASP A 297 -25.57 14.42 0.82
N ALA A 298 -25.10 14.16 -0.39
CA ALA A 298 -23.82 14.66 -0.89
C ALA A 298 -23.72 16.20 -0.94
N ASN A 299 -24.83 16.91 -0.89
CA ASN A 299 -24.84 18.37 -0.87
C ASN A 299 -24.82 18.95 0.55
N HIS A 300 -25.19 18.13 1.56
CA HIS A 300 -25.33 18.56 2.96
C HIS A 300 -24.78 17.49 3.90
N TYR A 301 -23.51 17.57 4.27
CA TYR A 301 -22.87 16.76 5.30
C TYR A 301 -21.90 17.61 6.12
N ASP A 302 -21.65 17.19 7.36
CA ASP A 302 -20.72 17.84 8.28
C ASP A 302 -19.40 17.06 8.24
N PRO A 303 -18.34 17.63 7.67
CA PRO A 303 -17.08 16.91 7.48
C PRO A 303 -16.44 16.42 8.76
N GLU A 304 -16.50 17.22 9.83
CA GLU A 304 -15.88 16.91 11.10
C GLU A 304 -16.60 15.75 11.80
N LYS A 305 -17.92 15.78 11.82
CA LYS A 305 -18.72 14.75 12.48
C LYS A 305 -18.85 13.48 11.67
N ASP A 306 -19.02 13.63 10.33
CA ASP A 306 -19.36 12.52 9.47
C ASP A 306 -18.12 11.79 8.93
N LEU A 307 -16.98 12.47 8.79
CA LEU A 307 -15.79 11.96 8.11
C LEU A 307 -14.51 11.88 8.96
N GLY A 308 -14.45 12.54 10.11
CA GLY A 308 -13.23 12.62 10.92
C GLY A 308 -12.63 11.26 11.28
N HIS A 309 -13.44 10.22 11.35
CA HIS A 309 -12.99 8.85 11.62
C HIS A 309 -12.60 8.05 10.36
N LEU A 310 -12.91 8.54 9.16
CA LEU A 310 -12.67 7.85 7.89
C LEU A 310 -11.59 8.49 7.03
N PHE A 311 -11.16 9.69 7.36
CA PHE A 311 -10.37 10.50 6.45
C PHE A 311 -9.20 11.17 7.17
N ILE A 312 -8.04 11.18 6.52
CA ILE A 312 -6.86 11.93 6.97
C ILE A 312 -6.22 12.62 5.77
N ARG A 313 -5.90 13.90 5.91
CA ARG A 313 -5.17 14.68 4.91
C ARG A 313 -4.17 15.59 5.59
N ARG A 314 -2.94 15.57 5.12
CA ARG A 314 -1.85 16.43 5.59
C ARG A 314 -1.03 16.94 4.43
N THR A 315 -0.38 18.06 4.66
CA THR A 315 0.52 18.72 3.73
C THR A 315 1.91 18.87 4.35
N LYS A 316 2.91 19.26 3.56
CA LYS A 316 4.26 19.56 4.09
C LYS A 316 4.26 20.68 5.14
N ILE A 317 3.29 21.60 5.04
CA ILE A 317 3.17 22.75 5.96
C ILE A 317 2.32 22.44 7.19
N SER A 318 1.62 21.30 7.22
CA SER A 318 0.86 20.87 8.42
C SER A 318 1.77 20.84 9.65
N PRO A 319 1.35 21.42 10.79
CA PRO A 319 2.22 21.57 11.97
C PRO A 319 2.84 20.24 12.42
N GLU A 320 2.04 19.19 12.52
CA GLU A 320 2.54 17.86 12.94
C GLU A 320 3.60 17.28 12.00
N VAL A 321 3.50 17.56 10.69
CA VAL A 321 4.47 17.11 9.70
C VAL A 321 5.75 17.92 9.80
N ARG A 322 5.62 19.25 9.77
CA ARG A 322 6.75 20.18 9.80
C ARG A 322 7.60 20.01 11.06
N ASP A 323 6.95 19.86 12.21
CA ASP A 323 7.65 19.79 13.51
C ASP A 323 8.43 18.46 13.66
N GLN A 324 8.02 17.40 12.96
CA GLN A 324 8.66 16.09 13.02
C GLN A 324 9.71 15.87 11.93
N MET A 325 9.60 16.52 10.78
CA MET A 325 10.50 16.29 9.63
C MET A 325 11.89 16.90 9.80
N GLY A 326 12.04 17.98 10.55
CA GLY A 326 13.33 18.63 10.77
C GLY A 326 14.10 18.92 9.47
N THR A 327 15.36 18.47 9.38
CA THR A 327 16.26 18.67 8.21
C THR A 327 16.24 17.51 7.20
N GLU A 328 15.43 16.47 7.44
CA GLU A 328 15.41 15.27 6.58
C GLU A 328 14.70 15.49 5.22
N TRP A 329 14.00 16.60 5.08
CA TRP A 329 13.42 17.03 3.82
C TRP A 329 13.85 18.45 3.48
N ALA A 330 14.75 18.58 2.52
CA ALA A 330 15.26 19.88 2.08
C ALA A 330 14.12 20.77 1.55
N ASP A 331 14.22 22.05 1.84
CA ASP A 331 13.27 23.03 1.33
C ASP A 331 13.32 23.08 -0.20
N ARG A 332 12.15 23.30 -0.79
CA ARG A 332 11.99 23.42 -2.23
C ARG A 332 12.58 24.74 -2.73
N GLY A 333 13.47 24.66 -3.73
CA GLY A 333 13.96 25.82 -4.43
C GLY A 333 12.90 26.42 -5.38
N PRO A 334 13.12 27.68 -5.84
CA PRO A 334 12.21 28.33 -6.77
C PRO A 334 12.22 27.65 -8.14
N THR A 335 11.12 27.83 -8.88
CA THR A 335 11.06 27.41 -10.29
C THR A 335 11.69 28.48 -11.19
N HIS A 336 12.78 28.14 -11.86
CA HIS A 336 13.45 29.05 -12.80
C HIS A 336 12.79 29.01 -14.17
N SER A 337 12.05 30.06 -14.54
CA SER A 337 11.50 30.25 -15.88
C SER A 337 12.60 30.75 -16.84
N LEU A 338 12.94 29.96 -17.85
CA LEU A 338 14.01 30.22 -18.82
C LEU A 338 13.40 30.63 -20.17
N HIS A 339 13.48 31.88 -20.50
CA HIS A 339 12.91 32.41 -21.75
C HIS A 339 13.80 32.04 -22.96
N CYS A 340 13.21 31.30 -23.87
CA CYS A 340 13.81 30.85 -25.13
C CYS A 340 13.20 31.70 -26.26
N ALA A 341 13.94 32.68 -26.80
CA ALA A 341 13.47 33.50 -27.93
C ALA A 341 13.41 32.63 -29.19
N ALA A 342 12.25 32.55 -29.81
CA ALA A 342 12.03 31.74 -31.00
C ALA A 342 12.97 32.14 -32.15
N TYR A 343 13.53 31.15 -32.84
CA TYR A 343 14.33 31.38 -34.02
C TYR A 343 13.45 31.63 -35.26
N GLN A 344 14.06 32.02 -36.37
CA GLN A 344 13.34 32.48 -37.58
C GLN A 344 12.29 31.46 -38.06
N ASP A 345 12.59 30.18 -38.11
CA ASP A 345 11.64 29.14 -38.55
C ASP A 345 10.55 28.88 -37.50
N GLU A 346 10.87 28.97 -36.20
CA GLU A 346 9.88 28.90 -35.13
C GLU A 346 8.93 30.10 -35.19
N GLU A 347 9.42 31.32 -35.48
CA GLU A 347 8.58 32.50 -35.69
C GLU A 347 7.66 32.37 -36.93
N ARG A 348 8.11 31.72 -38.00
CA ARG A 348 7.25 31.41 -39.16
C ARG A 348 6.07 30.49 -38.76
N ILE A 349 6.30 29.52 -37.87
CA ILE A 349 5.22 28.66 -37.34
C ILE A 349 4.27 29.50 -36.49
N PHE A 350 4.79 30.36 -35.61
CA PHE A 350 3.94 31.24 -34.80
C PHE A 350 3.09 32.15 -35.67
N ALA A 351 3.66 32.73 -36.75
CA ALA A 351 2.92 33.56 -37.71
C ALA A 351 1.79 32.78 -38.39
N GLU A 352 2.08 31.58 -38.93
CA GLU A 352 1.05 30.74 -39.59
C GLU A 352 -0.04 30.31 -38.60
N LEU A 353 0.31 29.94 -37.35
CA LEU A 353 -0.66 29.60 -36.35
C LEU A 353 -1.54 30.79 -35.96
N THR A 354 -0.96 31.97 -35.82
CA THR A 354 -1.68 33.18 -35.41
C THR A 354 -2.61 33.69 -36.53
N GLU A 355 -2.16 33.65 -37.78
CA GLU A 355 -2.91 34.19 -38.91
C GLU A 355 -4.05 33.29 -39.38
N HIS A 356 -3.81 31.96 -39.34
CA HIS A 356 -4.73 31.02 -39.98
C HIS A 356 -5.44 30.04 -39.05
N TRP A 357 -4.91 29.77 -37.84
CA TRP A 357 -5.45 28.75 -36.93
C TRP A 357 -6.02 29.29 -35.63
N LEU A 358 -5.48 30.40 -35.10
CA LEU A 358 -5.83 31.01 -33.81
C LEU A 358 -6.21 32.50 -33.99
N PRO A 359 -7.27 32.85 -34.70
CA PRO A 359 -7.66 34.24 -34.91
C PRO A 359 -7.89 34.98 -33.59
N ALA A 360 -7.55 36.27 -33.58
CA ALA A 360 -7.45 37.08 -32.37
C ALA A 360 -8.77 37.29 -31.61
N GLN A 361 -9.94 37.17 -32.26
CA GLN A 361 -11.29 37.14 -31.64
C GLN A 361 -12.28 36.44 -32.58
N PRO A 362 -13.19 35.59 -32.07
CA PRO A 362 -14.38 35.22 -32.83
C PRO A 362 -15.24 36.47 -32.98
N THR A 363 -15.42 36.96 -34.20
CA THR A 363 -16.36 38.07 -34.45
C THR A 363 -17.77 37.63 -34.07
N SER A 364 -18.45 38.42 -33.24
CA SER A 364 -19.80 38.17 -32.74
C SER A 364 -20.89 37.98 -33.81
N ALA A 365 -20.52 38.02 -35.09
CA ALA A 365 -21.40 37.87 -36.24
C ALA A 365 -21.60 36.42 -36.71
N GLU A 366 -20.78 35.47 -36.26
CA GLU A 366 -20.85 34.07 -36.70
C GLU A 366 -21.53 33.11 -35.75
N PHE A 367 -22.07 33.63 -34.65
CA PHE A 367 -22.92 32.82 -33.75
C PHE A 367 -24.38 32.77 -34.29
N GLY A 368 -24.54 32.11 -35.43
CA GLY A 368 -25.87 31.79 -35.97
C GLY A 368 -26.60 30.72 -35.15
N THR A 369 -27.87 30.88 -35.07
CA THR A 369 -28.88 30.18 -34.31
C THR A 369 -29.06 28.71 -34.70
N ALA A 370 -28.12 27.82 -34.42
CA ALA A 370 -28.39 26.38 -34.44
C ALA A 370 -27.38 25.61 -33.60
N ASP A 371 -27.87 24.74 -32.72
CA ASP A 371 -27.11 23.92 -31.77
C ASP A 371 -26.17 22.91 -32.46
N GLN A 372 -26.35 22.63 -33.75
CA GLN A 372 -25.47 21.74 -34.55
C GLN A 372 -24.22 22.47 -35.06
N ASP A 373 -24.29 23.79 -35.37
CA ASP A 373 -23.12 24.56 -35.80
C ASP A 373 -22.16 24.90 -34.65
N ARG A 374 -22.68 25.05 -33.42
CA ARG A 374 -21.82 25.25 -32.23
C ARG A 374 -20.85 24.09 -31.96
N ARG A 375 -21.23 22.85 -32.27
CA ARG A 375 -20.34 21.68 -32.06
C ARG A 375 -19.24 21.60 -33.13
N SER A 376 -19.43 21.99 -34.35
CA SER A 376 -18.45 21.97 -35.41
C SER A 376 -17.38 23.05 -35.24
N VAL A 377 -17.76 24.28 -34.93
CA VAL A 377 -16.83 25.39 -34.67
C VAL A 377 -15.95 25.13 -33.43
N SER A 378 -16.54 24.56 -32.37
CA SER A 378 -15.79 24.25 -31.15
C SER A 378 -14.71 23.15 -31.37
N THR A 379 -14.92 22.23 -32.30
CA THR A 379 -13.99 21.14 -32.58
C THR A 379 -12.76 21.62 -33.35
N ASP A 380 -12.91 22.55 -34.26
CA ASP A 380 -11.81 23.10 -35.09
C ASP A 380 -10.90 24.01 -34.26
N VAL A 381 -11.44 24.81 -33.35
CA VAL A 381 -10.66 25.69 -32.48
C VAL A 381 -9.89 24.87 -31.41
N LEU A 382 -10.51 23.82 -30.86
CA LEU A 382 -9.81 22.89 -29.96
C LEU A 382 -8.62 22.21 -30.63
N PHE A 383 -8.75 21.87 -31.92
CA PHE A 383 -7.63 21.32 -32.69
C PHE A 383 -6.51 22.33 -32.90
N ALA A 384 -6.84 23.61 -33.15
CA ALA A 384 -5.82 24.68 -33.28
C ALA A 384 -4.98 24.84 -31.98
N TYR A 385 -5.61 24.78 -30.80
CA TYR A 385 -4.87 24.78 -29.54
C TYR A 385 -4.02 23.50 -29.35
N ASN A 386 -4.47 22.35 -29.84
CA ASN A 386 -3.64 21.14 -29.84
C ASN A 386 -2.43 21.24 -30.76
N LEU A 387 -2.56 21.92 -31.93
CA LEU A 387 -1.41 22.25 -32.80
C LEU A 387 -0.43 23.18 -32.10
N LEU A 388 -0.92 24.25 -31.46
CA LEU A 388 -0.08 25.15 -30.68
C LEU A 388 0.66 24.40 -29.58
N LYS A 389 -0.04 23.60 -28.76
CA LYS A 389 0.55 22.83 -27.68
C LYS A 389 1.59 21.81 -28.19
N SER A 390 1.33 21.19 -29.35
CA SER A 390 2.28 20.30 -29.99
C SER A 390 3.56 21.04 -30.46
N PHE A 391 3.40 22.23 -30.99
CA PHE A 391 4.53 23.09 -31.42
C PHE A 391 5.34 23.61 -30.22
N LEU A 392 4.68 24.06 -29.15
CA LEU A 392 5.33 24.50 -27.92
C LEU A 392 6.16 23.37 -27.27
N SER A 393 5.80 22.11 -27.51
CA SER A 393 6.63 20.95 -27.15
C SER A 393 7.81 20.80 -28.14
N SER A 394 7.55 20.59 -29.43
CA SER A 394 8.59 20.57 -30.49
C SER A 394 7.99 20.59 -31.90
N HIS A 395 8.79 21.03 -32.89
CA HIS A 395 8.43 20.90 -34.30
C HIS A 395 8.17 19.44 -34.72
N ARG A 396 8.83 18.47 -34.07
CA ARG A 396 8.62 17.02 -34.33
C ARG A 396 7.25 16.54 -33.80
N ALA A 397 6.81 17.01 -32.65
CA ALA A 397 5.48 16.74 -32.16
C ALA A 397 4.39 17.40 -33.00
N LEU A 398 4.63 18.61 -33.48
CA LEU A 398 3.75 19.29 -34.45
C LEU A 398 3.64 18.48 -35.75
N ALA A 399 4.76 18.06 -36.33
CA ALA A 399 4.78 17.26 -37.56
C ALA A 399 3.98 15.97 -37.44
N GLU A 400 4.08 15.24 -36.29
CA GLU A 400 3.29 14.05 -36.01
C GLU A 400 1.78 14.36 -35.94
N THR A 401 1.42 15.43 -35.24
CA THR A 401 0.02 15.87 -35.11
C THR A 401 -0.57 16.23 -36.46
N LEU A 402 0.17 16.95 -37.31
CA LEU A 402 -0.21 17.28 -38.68
C LEU A 402 -0.37 16.04 -39.57
N ALA A 403 0.58 15.09 -39.50
CA ALA A 403 0.53 13.87 -40.27
C ALA A 403 -0.68 13.01 -39.88
N THR A 404 -0.98 12.89 -38.58
CA THR A 404 -2.14 12.15 -38.08
C THR A 404 -3.44 12.76 -38.53
N ARG A 405 -3.56 14.08 -38.48
CA ARG A 405 -4.77 14.81 -38.92
C ARG A 405 -4.96 14.70 -40.43
N ALA A 406 -3.89 14.87 -41.22
CA ALA A 406 -3.92 14.73 -42.66
C ALA A 406 -4.43 13.34 -43.08
N LYS A 407 -3.93 12.29 -42.45
CA LYS A 407 -4.39 10.94 -42.65
C LYS A 407 -5.88 10.77 -42.33
N ASN A 408 -6.33 11.26 -41.17
CA ASN A 408 -7.73 11.17 -40.75
C ASN A 408 -8.66 11.93 -41.75
N LEU A 409 -8.25 13.07 -42.25
CA LEU A 409 -9.02 13.81 -43.25
C LEU A 409 -9.10 13.04 -44.59
N THR A 410 -8.00 12.42 -45.05
CA THR A 410 -7.97 11.60 -46.24
C THR A 410 -8.88 10.37 -46.09
N ASP A 411 -8.81 9.66 -44.93
CA ASP A 411 -9.66 8.52 -44.65
C ASP A 411 -11.14 8.93 -44.57
N ARG A 412 -11.45 10.10 -44.03
CA ARG A 412 -12.80 10.66 -43.95
C ARG A 412 -13.35 11.02 -45.35
N ALA A 413 -12.53 11.65 -46.19
CA ALA A 413 -12.88 11.98 -47.55
C ALA A 413 -13.15 10.71 -48.38
N ALA A 414 -12.29 9.69 -48.29
CA ALA A 414 -12.47 8.43 -48.99
C ALA A 414 -13.74 7.67 -48.52
N LYS A 415 -14.08 7.77 -47.22
CA LYS A 415 -15.33 7.18 -46.70
C LYS A 415 -16.56 7.95 -47.16
N ALA A 416 -16.51 9.27 -47.20
CA ALA A 416 -17.60 10.12 -47.70
C ALA A 416 -17.88 9.85 -49.19
N GLU A 417 -16.85 9.66 -50.01
CA GLU A 417 -16.94 9.30 -51.43
C GLU A 417 -17.59 7.92 -51.59
N LYS A 418 -17.18 6.93 -50.79
CA LYS A 418 -17.80 5.59 -50.77
C LYS A 418 -19.29 5.64 -50.39
N ASP A 419 -19.65 6.52 -49.44
CA ASP A 419 -21.03 6.69 -48.97
C ASP A 419 -21.88 7.58 -49.92
N GLY A 420 -21.30 8.04 -51.05
CA GLY A 420 -22.00 8.92 -52.03
C GLY A 420 -22.33 10.30 -51.51
N ARG A 421 -21.62 10.79 -50.50
CA ARG A 421 -21.81 12.15 -49.93
C ARG A 421 -21.04 13.18 -50.79
N LYS A 422 -21.59 14.40 -50.88
CA LYS A 422 -20.88 15.49 -51.53
C LYS A 422 -19.57 15.78 -50.84
N HIS A 423 -18.55 16.13 -51.65
CA HIS A 423 -17.28 16.61 -51.20
C HIS A 423 -17.45 17.89 -50.38
N ASP A 424 -16.74 17.93 -49.22
CA ASP A 424 -16.81 19.09 -48.31
C ASP A 424 -15.60 20.02 -48.57
N PRO A 425 -15.84 21.25 -49.09
CA PRO A 425 -14.73 22.19 -49.36
C PRO A 425 -13.95 22.62 -48.10
N ALA A 426 -14.50 22.39 -46.89
CA ALA A 426 -13.81 22.69 -45.65
C ALA A 426 -12.60 21.72 -45.47
N VAL A 427 -12.72 20.47 -45.92
CA VAL A 427 -11.64 19.48 -45.87
C VAL A 427 -10.44 19.91 -46.72
N ASP A 428 -10.69 20.45 -47.92
CA ASP A 428 -9.59 20.92 -48.81
C ASP A 428 -8.84 22.09 -48.20
N ARG A 429 -9.56 23.08 -47.68
CA ARG A 429 -8.95 24.23 -46.99
C ARG A 429 -8.12 23.84 -45.80
N GLU A 430 -8.60 22.87 -44.99
CA GLU A 430 -7.86 22.35 -43.87
C GLU A 430 -6.59 21.57 -44.34
N GLN A 431 -6.72 20.77 -45.39
CA GLN A 431 -5.55 20.08 -45.99
C GLN A 431 -4.50 21.05 -46.54
N GLU A 432 -4.89 22.15 -47.18
CA GLU A 432 -3.96 23.19 -47.61
C GLU A 432 -3.28 23.89 -46.43
N ALA A 433 -4.00 24.20 -45.37
CA ALA A 433 -3.43 24.80 -44.15
C ALA A 433 -2.45 23.83 -43.46
N ILE A 434 -2.79 22.54 -43.38
CA ILE A 434 -1.86 21.50 -42.89
C ILE A 434 -0.61 21.41 -43.76
N ALA A 435 -0.77 21.48 -45.09
CA ALA A 435 0.38 21.41 -46.01
C ALA A 435 1.34 22.60 -45.83
N ARG A 436 0.81 23.83 -45.59
CA ARG A 436 1.67 25.01 -45.31
C ARG A 436 2.46 24.84 -44.02
N LEU A 437 1.82 24.48 -42.91
CA LEU A 437 2.53 24.22 -41.64
C LEU A 437 3.57 23.11 -41.78
N ARG A 438 3.20 22.04 -42.51
CA ARG A 438 4.12 20.93 -42.75
C ARG A 438 5.36 21.36 -43.55
N ALA A 439 5.19 22.20 -44.59
CA ALA A 439 6.32 22.71 -45.34
C ALA A 439 7.31 23.50 -44.47
N ILE A 440 6.80 24.26 -43.48
CA ILE A 440 7.67 24.96 -42.53
C ILE A 440 8.34 23.96 -41.56
N THR A 441 7.61 23.02 -40.99
CA THR A 441 8.19 22.03 -40.06
C THR A 441 9.23 21.13 -40.75
N ASP A 442 9.03 20.78 -42.02
CA ASP A 442 9.95 19.95 -42.80
C ASP A 442 11.23 20.73 -43.21
N SER A 443 11.18 22.07 -43.24
CA SER A 443 12.35 22.93 -43.48
C SER A 443 13.21 23.15 -42.25
N MET A 444 12.72 22.88 -41.03
CA MET A 444 13.47 23.03 -39.79
C MET A 444 14.60 22.02 -39.67
N GLY A 445 15.70 22.42 -39.03
CA GLY A 445 16.84 21.57 -38.75
C GLY A 445 16.45 20.35 -37.87
N ASP A 446 17.29 19.33 -37.90
CA ASP A 446 17.05 18.10 -37.12
C ASP A 446 17.38 18.21 -35.61
N GLY A 447 17.95 19.34 -35.18
CA GLY A 447 18.39 19.62 -33.83
C GLY A 447 19.86 19.24 -33.56
N SER A 448 20.57 18.72 -34.56
CA SER A 448 21.99 18.34 -34.39
C SER A 448 22.92 19.53 -34.26
N ALA A 449 22.54 20.66 -34.82
CA ALA A 449 23.30 21.91 -34.79
C ALA A 449 22.67 22.96 -33.86
N PRO A 450 23.47 23.86 -33.27
CA PRO A 450 22.95 25.06 -32.60
C PRO A 450 22.16 25.93 -33.59
N GLY A 451 21.05 26.53 -33.16
CA GLY A 451 20.19 27.38 -33.96
C GLY A 451 19.00 26.70 -34.61
N ASP A 452 18.86 25.36 -34.46
CA ASP A 452 17.73 24.61 -35.00
C ASP A 452 16.46 24.76 -34.13
N SER A 453 16.59 24.89 -32.82
CA SER A 453 15.47 25.09 -31.88
C SER A 453 15.94 25.81 -30.62
N ALA A 454 15.23 26.89 -30.25
CA ALA A 454 15.57 27.73 -29.11
C ALA A 454 15.46 26.96 -27.75
N LYS A 455 14.39 26.19 -27.56
CA LYS A 455 14.26 25.36 -26.36
C LYS A 455 15.35 24.28 -26.27
N LEU A 456 15.72 23.68 -27.39
CA LEU A 456 16.75 22.63 -27.38
C LEU A 456 18.12 23.23 -27.00
N ASP A 457 18.46 24.37 -27.55
CA ASP A 457 19.74 25.04 -27.28
C ASP A 457 19.82 25.44 -25.80
N THR A 458 18.75 26.02 -25.27
CA THR A 458 18.64 26.35 -23.84
C THR A 458 18.71 25.10 -22.95
N LEU A 459 18.04 24.00 -23.33
CA LEU A 459 18.14 22.73 -22.60
C LEU A 459 19.58 22.24 -22.50
N VAL A 460 20.29 22.21 -23.61
CA VAL A 460 21.70 21.76 -23.66
C VAL A 460 22.59 22.66 -22.80
N GLU A 461 22.37 23.97 -22.85
CA GLU A 461 23.08 24.92 -22.02
C GLU A 461 22.83 24.68 -20.53
N GLN A 462 21.57 24.52 -20.13
CA GLN A 462 21.22 24.25 -18.75
C GLN A 462 21.76 22.90 -18.23
N LEU A 463 21.70 21.86 -19.04
CA LEU A 463 22.27 20.55 -18.68
C LEU A 463 23.80 20.63 -18.50
N LYS A 464 24.51 21.46 -19.29
CA LYS A 464 25.93 21.74 -19.10
C LYS A 464 26.20 22.53 -17.82
N GLN A 465 25.39 23.57 -17.54
CA GLN A 465 25.53 24.40 -16.33
C GLN A 465 25.36 23.59 -15.04
N ILE A 466 24.39 22.68 -14.99
CA ILE A 466 24.17 21.80 -13.82
C ILE A 466 25.16 20.63 -13.78
N GLY A 467 26.02 20.48 -14.79
CA GLY A 467 27.10 19.52 -14.81
C GLY A 467 26.74 18.13 -15.30
N VAL A 468 25.67 17.96 -16.08
CA VAL A 468 25.33 16.67 -16.69
C VAL A 468 26.27 16.38 -17.88
N GLY A 469 27.02 15.28 -17.79
CA GLY A 469 27.96 14.91 -18.83
C GLY A 469 28.73 13.61 -18.53
N PRO A 470 29.58 13.15 -19.46
CA PRO A 470 30.42 11.97 -19.25
C PRO A 470 31.32 12.14 -18.02
N GLY A 471 31.35 11.12 -17.15
CA GLY A 471 32.16 11.14 -15.93
C GLY A 471 31.58 11.95 -14.77
N SER A 472 30.46 12.64 -14.95
CA SER A 472 29.75 13.33 -13.87
C SER A 472 28.90 12.39 -13.03
N ALA A 473 28.70 12.71 -11.76
CA ALA A 473 27.72 12.05 -10.89
C ALA A 473 26.33 12.70 -10.97
N THR A 474 26.23 13.94 -11.51
CA THR A 474 25.00 14.71 -11.55
C THR A 474 23.95 14.07 -12.45
N ARG A 475 22.73 13.96 -11.97
CA ARG A 475 21.58 13.47 -12.72
C ARG A 475 20.54 14.55 -12.93
N ALA A 476 19.85 14.46 -14.06
CA ALA A 476 18.72 15.33 -14.37
C ALA A 476 17.57 14.52 -14.98
N VAL A 477 16.36 14.93 -14.68
CA VAL A 477 15.16 14.44 -15.35
C VAL A 477 14.54 15.54 -16.19
N VAL A 478 14.18 15.21 -17.43
CA VAL A 478 13.55 16.12 -18.39
C VAL A 478 12.18 15.59 -18.75
N PHE A 479 11.14 16.36 -18.45
CA PHE A 479 9.76 16.02 -18.72
C PHE A 479 9.25 16.64 -20.03
N SER A 480 8.53 15.83 -20.80
CA SER A 480 7.74 16.28 -21.95
C SER A 480 6.50 15.42 -22.14
N GLU A 481 5.36 16.04 -22.47
CA GLU A 481 4.10 15.32 -22.73
C GLU A 481 4.13 14.51 -24.04
N ARG A 482 4.98 14.90 -25.00
CA ARG A 482 4.97 14.36 -26.36
C ARG A 482 6.07 13.31 -26.55
N VAL A 483 5.66 12.08 -26.86
CA VAL A 483 6.58 10.95 -27.05
C VAL A 483 7.60 11.24 -28.18
N GLN A 484 7.18 11.92 -29.26
CA GLN A 484 8.11 12.27 -30.35
C GLN A 484 9.17 13.29 -29.92
N THR A 485 8.81 14.22 -29.05
CA THR A 485 9.77 15.12 -28.43
C THR A 485 10.79 14.35 -27.60
N LEU A 486 10.35 13.42 -26.76
CA LEU A 486 11.26 12.59 -25.94
C LEU A 486 12.24 11.79 -26.79
N LYS A 487 11.75 11.13 -27.85
CA LYS A 487 12.58 10.36 -28.78
C LYS A 487 13.57 11.26 -29.55
N TRP A 488 13.13 12.41 -29.95
CA TRP A 488 14.00 13.39 -30.64
C TRP A 488 15.09 13.91 -29.71
N LEU A 489 14.74 14.35 -28.49
CA LEU A 489 15.70 14.82 -27.49
C LEU A 489 16.71 13.73 -27.12
N ALA A 490 16.30 12.49 -26.96
CA ALA A 490 17.19 11.36 -26.66
C ALA A 490 18.23 11.08 -27.77
N ARG A 491 17.96 11.53 -29.00
CA ARG A 491 18.89 11.42 -30.13
C ARG A 491 19.82 12.61 -30.22
N VAL A 492 19.32 13.84 -30.02
CA VAL A 492 20.08 15.06 -30.35
C VAL A 492 20.82 15.69 -29.18
N VAL A 493 20.31 15.53 -27.93
CA VAL A 493 20.90 16.11 -26.71
C VAL A 493 22.21 15.39 -26.30
N PRO A 494 22.28 14.06 -26.26
CA PRO A 494 23.45 13.35 -25.73
C PRO A 494 24.76 13.68 -26.44
N PRO A 495 24.82 13.72 -27.81
CA PRO A 495 26.05 14.08 -28.49
C PRO A 495 26.52 15.52 -28.18
N ARG A 496 25.58 16.45 -27.96
CA ARG A 496 25.86 17.85 -27.61
C ARG A 496 26.37 18.03 -26.17
N LEU A 497 26.16 17.02 -25.33
CA LEU A 497 26.70 16.92 -23.97
C LEU A 497 28.01 16.09 -23.92
N GLY A 498 28.49 15.57 -25.04
CA GLY A 498 29.70 14.75 -25.12
C GLY A 498 29.47 13.26 -24.89
N PHE A 499 28.24 12.79 -24.82
CA PHE A 499 27.94 11.35 -24.82
C PHE A 499 28.02 10.77 -26.25
N PRO A 500 28.20 9.44 -26.40
CA PRO A 500 28.24 8.82 -27.73
C PRO A 500 26.97 9.12 -28.54
N ALA A 501 27.16 9.34 -29.83
CA ALA A 501 26.04 9.55 -30.77
C ALA A 501 25.32 8.20 -31.01
N LYS A 502 24.14 8.04 -30.45
CA LYS A 502 23.29 6.84 -30.54
C LYS A 502 21.82 7.22 -30.52
N ASP A 503 20.96 6.36 -31.01
CA ASP A 503 19.51 6.47 -30.76
C ASP A 503 19.15 5.77 -29.42
N TYR A 504 19.21 6.55 -28.34
CA TYR A 504 18.91 6.05 -27.00
C TYR A 504 17.44 5.66 -26.80
N ALA A 505 16.53 6.12 -27.66
CA ALA A 505 15.12 5.73 -27.60
C ALA A 505 14.93 4.29 -28.12
N GLU A 506 15.59 3.95 -29.26
CA GLU A 506 15.57 2.55 -29.75
C GLU A 506 16.33 1.61 -28.83
N GLU A 507 17.44 2.03 -28.27
CA GLU A 507 18.23 1.23 -27.32
C GLU A 507 17.46 0.95 -26.03
N SER A 508 16.70 1.90 -25.53
CA SER A 508 15.82 1.70 -24.37
C SER A 508 14.75 0.63 -24.63
N ALA A 509 14.21 0.59 -25.85
CA ALA A 509 13.23 -0.43 -26.26
C ALA A 509 13.86 -1.81 -26.52
N LYS A 510 15.14 -1.89 -26.95
CA LYS A 510 15.85 -3.16 -27.19
C LYS A 510 16.35 -3.82 -25.92
N ALA A 511 16.74 -3.03 -24.90
CA ALA A 511 17.23 -3.55 -23.62
C ALA A 511 16.22 -4.46 -22.90
N GLY A 512 14.92 -4.34 -23.19
CA GLY A 512 13.86 -5.24 -22.72
C GLY A 512 13.88 -6.62 -23.39
N LYS A 513 14.31 -6.70 -24.66
CA LYS A 513 14.27 -7.95 -25.45
C LYS A 513 15.53 -8.81 -25.30
N ASP A 514 16.70 -8.21 -25.01
CA ASP A 514 17.99 -8.89 -24.95
C ASP A 514 18.41 -9.36 -23.54
N ALA A 515 17.49 -9.42 -22.59
CA ALA A 515 17.73 -9.89 -21.21
C ALA A 515 18.30 -11.34 -21.13
N LYS A 516 18.40 -12.06 -22.25
CA LYS A 516 19.00 -13.41 -22.34
C LYS A 516 20.53 -13.41 -22.52
N SER A 517 21.16 -12.28 -22.80
CA SER A 517 22.59 -12.25 -23.19
C SER A 517 23.56 -11.74 -22.13
N GLY A 518 23.15 -11.51 -20.88
CA GLY A 518 24.08 -11.23 -19.76
C GLY A 518 24.93 -9.95 -19.82
N LYS A 519 24.92 -9.21 -20.91
CA LYS A 519 25.59 -7.91 -21.03
C LYS A 519 24.56 -6.79 -20.91
N LYS A 520 24.38 -6.29 -19.68
CA LYS A 520 23.66 -5.03 -19.44
C LYS A 520 24.44 -3.90 -20.12
N ALA A 521 23.96 -3.39 -21.25
CA ALA A 521 24.48 -2.13 -21.81
C ALA A 521 24.10 -1.02 -20.81
N GLN A 522 25.11 -0.52 -20.11
CA GLN A 522 24.95 0.57 -19.13
C GLN A 522 24.97 1.90 -19.90
N GLU A 523 23.83 2.30 -20.46
CA GLU A 523 23.70 3.52 -21.23
C GLU A 523 23.49 4.74 -20.32
N PRO A 524 24.17 5.88 -20.59
CA PRO A 524 24.09 7.07 -19.74
C PRO A 524 22.79 7.87 -19.89
N VAL A 525 22.00 7.57 -20.90
CA VAL A 525 20.74 8.22 -21.19
C VAL A 525 19.63 7.19 -21.31
N ARG A 526 18.48 7.48 -20.73
CA ARG A 526 17.28 6.62 -20.79
C ARG A 526 16.07 7.42 -21.22
N VAL A 527 15.13 6.73 -21.85
CA VAL A 527 13.83 7.28 -22.25
C VAL A 527 12.74 6.42 -21.64
N MET A 528 11.75 7.06 -21.03
CA MET A 528 10.57 6.39 -20.47
C MET A 528 9.29 7.05 -20.99
N HIS A 529 8.39 6.25 -21.58
CA HIS A 529 7.10 6.70 -22.08
C HIS A 529 6.07 5.58 -22.07
N GLY A 530 4.79 5.89 -22.18
CA GLY A 530 3.68 4.92 -22.08
C GLY A 530 3.63 3.85 -23.19
N GLY A 531 4.47 3.95 -24.21
CA GLY A 531 4.58 2.91 -25.26
C GLY A 531 5.62 1.82 -24.94
N LEU A 532 6.36 1.93 -23.83
CA LEU A 532 7.22 0.87 -23.32
C LEU A 532 6.38 -0.13 -22.52
N SER A 533 6.80 -1.40 -22.54
CA SER A 533 6.22 -2.39 -21.63
C SER A 533 6.56 -2.07 -20.18
N ASP A 534 5.77 -2.59 -19.27
CA ASP A 534 5.92 -2.37 -17.83
C ASP A 534 7.30 -2.78 -17.31
N ASP A 535 7.80 -3.93 -17.78
CA ASP A 535 9.16 -4.41 -17.47
C ASP A 535 10.26 -3.46 -17.97
N GLU A 536 10.04 -2.81 -19.10
CA GLU A 536 11.00 -1.86 -19.67
C GLU A 536 11.01 -0.56 -18.86
N GLN A 537 9.82 -0.05 -18.49
CA GLN A 537 9.69 1.14 -17.66
C GLN A 537 10.37 0.91 -16.30
N GLN A 538 10.11 -0.23 -15.68
CA GLN A 538 10.69 -0.61 -14.40
C GLN A 538 12.23 -0.65 -14.45
N LYS A 539 12.82 -1.29 -15.46
CA LYS A 539 14.28 -1.34 -15.62
C LYS A 539 14.92 0.04 -15.81
N VAL A 540 14.20 0.97 -16.45
CA VAL A 540 14.66 2.36 -16.58
C VAL A 540 14.69 3.04 -15.21
N LEU A 541 13.64 2.86 -14.40
CA LEU A 541 13.53 3.45 -13.07
C LEU A 541 14.55 2.87 -12.09
N GLU A 542 14.72 1.56 -12.08
CA GLU A 542 15.76 0.90 -11.28
C GLU A 542 17.15 1.42 -11.65
N ALA A 543 17.45 1.45 -12.95
CA ALA A 543 18.74 1.95 -13.41
C ALA A 543 18.99 3.43 -13.02
N PHE A 544 17.96 4.26 -13.06
CA PHE A 544 18.06 5.66 -12.66
C PHE A 544 18.16 5.82 -11.14
N GLY A 545 17.56 4.93 -10.36
CA GLY A 545 17.56 4.96 -8.89
C GLY A 545 18.85 4.47 -8.23
N LEU A 546 19.73 3.74 -8.95
CA LEU A 546 20.97 3.16 -8.43
C LEU A 546 22.14 4.14 -8.60
N ALA A 547 22.83 4.47 -7.49
CA ALA A 547 23.87 5.53 -7.48
C ALA A 547 25.03 5.27 -8.44
N GLU A 548 25.58 4.04 -8.45
CA GLU A 548 26.72 3.66 -9.30
C GLU A 548 26.33 3.38 -10.75
N ASN A 549 25.04 3.38 -11.09
CA ASN A 549 24.58 3.19 -12.46
C ASN A 549 25.01 4.40 -13.34
N PRO A 550 25.50 4.18 -14.57
CA PRO A 550 25.95 5.26 -15.44
C PRO A 550 24.86 6.18 -15.98
N VAL A 551 23.57 5.89 -15.75
CA VAL A 551 22.47 6.77 -16.18
C VAL A 551 22.61 8.14 -15.54
N ARG A 552 22.66 9.19 -16.36
CA ARG A 552 22.79 10.58 -15.93
C ARG A 552 21.62 11.46 -16.39
N LEU A 553 20.93 11.03 -17.45
CA LEU A 553 19.84 11.79 -18.04
C LEU A 553 18.64 10.88 -18.31
N LEU A 554 17.49 11.26 -17.78
CA LEU A 554 16.22 10.59 -18.02
C LEU A 554 15.27 11.54 -18.76
N PHE A 555 14.86 11.17 -19.97
CA PHE A 555 13.77 11.80 -20.69
C PHE A 555 12.48 11.02 -20.39
N THR A 556 11.44 11.70 -19.90
CA THR A 556 10.21 11.01 -19.51
C THR A 556 8.97 11.84 -19.79
N GLY A 557 7.86 11.12 -20.03
CA GLY A 557 6.52 11.70 -20.10
C GLY A 557 5.79 11.62 -18.77
N ASP A 558 4.51 11.95 -18.78
CA ASP A 558 3.65 11.94 -17.59
C ASP A 558 3.44 10.54 -16.99
N VAL A 559 3.86 9.48 -17.67
CA VAL A 559 3.97 8.12 -17.08
C VAL A 559 4.80 8.11 -15.79
N ALA A 560 5.82 8.99 -15.71
CA ALA A 560 6.60 9.16 -14.48
C ALA A 560 6.02 10.22 -13.54
N SER A 561 4.93 10.90 -13.89
CA SER A 561 4.29 11.87 -13.01
C SER A 561 3.39 11.26 -11.95
N GLU A 562 3.15 9.94 -12.00
CA GLU A 562 2.38 9.22 -10.98
C GLU A 562 3.24 8.13 -10.32
N GLY A 563 3.37 8.22 -9.00
CA GLY A 563 3.93 7.16 -8.14
C GLY A 563 5.44 6.91 -8.15
N VAL A 564 6.21 7.42 -9.12
CA VAL A 564 7.65 7.13 -9.27
C VAL A 564 8.51 7.98 -8.33
N ASN A 565 9.57 7.40 -7.75
CA ASN A 565 10.51 8.06 -6.87
C ASN A 565 11.84 8.35 -7.57
N LEU A 566 12.12 9.62 -7.84
CA LEU A 566 13.38 10.05 -8.46
C LEU A 566 14.29 10.84 -7.49
N HIS A 567 13.78 11.28 -6.35
CA HIS A 567 14.42 12.19 -5.40
C HIS A 567 15.74 11.71 -4.81
N ARG A 568 15.97 10.39 -4.70
CA ARG A 568 17.14 9.83 -4.03
C ARG A 568 18.46 10.12 -4.74
N GLN A 569 18.42 10.18 -6.07
CA GLN A 569 19.60 10.35 -6.93
C GLN A 569 19.50 11.59 -7.80
N CYS A 570 18.39 12.32 -7.75
CA CYS A 570 18.14 13.47 -8.61
C CYS A 570 17.45 14.59 -7.84
N HIS A 571 17.97 15.79 -7.95
CA HIS A 571 17.36 17.02 -7.43
C HIS A 571 17.20 18.09 -8.52
N HIS A 572 17.45 17.76 -9.80
CA HIS A 572 17.25 18.63 -10.95
C HIS A 572 16.12 18.12 -11.85
N LEU A 573 15.06 18.91 -11.99
CA LEU A 573 13.95 18.64 -12.88
C LEU A 573 13.79 19.77 -13.89
N ILE A 574 13.67 19.41 -15.15
CA ILE A 574 13.49 20.36 -16.26
C ILE A 574 12.17 20.05 -16.95
N HIS A 575 11.25 21.02 -16.95
CA HIS A 575 10.06 21.01 -17.80
C HIS A 575 10.47 21.50 -19.20
N TYR A 576 10.62 20.58 -20.15
CA TYR A 576 10.88 20.93 -21.54
C TYR A 576 9.64 21.53 -22.20
N ASP A 577 8.49 20.94 -21.96
CA ASP A 577 7.18 21.54 -22.14
C ASP A 577 6.42 21.55 -20.81
N ILE A 578 5.55 22.53 -20.66
CA ILE A 578 4.82 22.76 -19.44
C ILE A 578 3.38 22.27 -19.65
N PRO A 579 2.90 21.35 -18.81
CA PRO A 579 1.51 20.94 -18.89
C PRO A 579 0.57 22.11 -18.58
N TRP A 580 -0.55 22.17 -19.28
CA TRP A 580 -1.56 23.19 -19.04
C TRP A 580 -2.51 22.80 -17.89
N SER A 581 -1.90 22.31 -16.83
CA SER A 581 -2.57 21.88 -15.60
C SER A 581 -1.62 22.04 -14.41
N LEU A 582 -2.05 22.74 -13.36
CA LEU A 582 -1.32 22.92 -12.12
C LEU A 582 -1.11 21.57 -11.42
N ILE A 583 -2.09 20.71 -11.45
CA ILE A 583 -2.04 19.37 -10.87
C ILE A 583 -0.88 18.57 -11.49
N ARG A 584 -0.71 18.58 -12.81
CA ARG A 584 0.40 17.88 -13.47
C ARG A 584 1.74 18.48 -13.14
N ILE A 585 1.82 19.80 -13.02
CA ILE A 585 3.07 20.48 -12.62
C ILE A 585 3.46 20.01 -11.22
N GLU A 586 2.52 20.03 -10.26
CA GLU A 586 2.73 19.56 -8.89
C GLU A 586 3.12 18.06 -8.84
N GLN A 587 2.41 17.22 -9.60
CA GLN A 587 2.73 15.80 -9.69
C GLN A 587 4.16 15.55 -10.22
N ARG A 588 4.61 16.27 -11.25
CA ARG A 588 5.99 16.20 -11.76
C ARG A 588 6.99 16.66 -10.71
N ASN A 589 6.74 17.82 -10.08
CA ASN A 589 7.61 18.39 -9.05
C ASN A 589 7.76 17.46 -7.85
N GLY A 590 6.68 16.84 -7.39
CA GLY A 590 6.67 15.85 -6.32
C GLY A 590 7.47 14.57 -6.60
N ARG A 591 8.06 14.39 -7.79
CA ARG A 591 8.99 13.27 -8.08
C ARG A 591 10.37 13.48 -7.50
N ILE A 592 10.79 14.71 -7.30
CA ILE A 592 12.07 15.06 -6.67
C ILE A 592 11.89 15.84 -5.36
N ASP A 593 10.76 16.50 -5.12
CA ASP A 593 10.41 17.14 -3.86
C ASP A 593 9.63 16.16 -2.97
N ARG A 594 10.35 15.43 -2.12
CA ARG A 594 9.83 14.30 -1.35
C ARG A 594 10.62 14.07 -0.08
N TYR A 595 9.99 13.48 0.94
CA TYR A 595 10.68 13.05 2.16
C TYR A 595 11.91 12.20 1.85
N GLY A 596 13.03 12.52 2.50
CA GLY A 596 14.35 11.93 2.26
C GLY A 596 15.16 12.61 1.15
N GLN A 597 14.66 13.69 0.54
CA GLN A 597 15.46 14.53 -0.37
C GLN A 597 16.44 15.40 0.44
N LYS A 598 17.73 15.11 0.31
CA LYS A 598 18.80 15.79 1.07
C LYS A 598 19.31 17.08 0.41
N HIS A 599 19.01 17.27 -0.87
CA HIS A 599 19.43 18.43 -1.64
C HIS A 599 18.22 19.28 -2.00
N GLU A 600 18.38 20.59 -2.03
CA GLU A 600 17.35 21.51 -2.50
C GLU A 600 16.85 21.11 -3.89
N PRO A 601 15.56 20.70 -4.04
CA PRO A 601 14.99 20.39 -5.35
C PRO A 601 14.98 21.60 -6.25
N GLN A 602 15.58 21.50 -7.44
CA GLN A 602 15.72 22.60 -8.40
C GLN A 602 14.88 22.35 -9.64
N PHE A 603 13.99 23.29 -9.92
CA PHE A 603 13.06 23.24 -11.02
C PHE A 603 13.43 24.25 -12.08
N ARG A 604 13.40 23.83 -13.35
CA ARG A 604 13.61 24.70 -14.51
C ARG A 604 12.50 24.47 -15.51
N ALA A 605 11.99 25.55 -16.09
CA ALA A 605 10.94 25.49 -17.11
C ALA A 605 11.38 26.28 -18.35
N LEU A 606 11.29 25.65 -19.52
CA LEU A 606 11.67 26.28 -20.79
C LEU A 606 10.45 26.97 -21.39
N ILE A 607 10.49 28.30 -21.47
CA ILE A 607 9.41 29.17 -21.94
C ILE A 607 9.75 29.63 -23.36
N LEU A 608 9.14 29.07 -24.41
CA LEU A 608 9.30 29.54 -25.78
C LEU A 608 8.53 30.85 -25.95
N THR A 609 9.27 31.91 -26.40
CA THR A 609 8.72 33.26 -26.56
C THR A 609 8.79 33.70 -28.00
N SER A 610 7.72 34.33 -28.51
CA SER A 610 7.62 34.83 -29.88
C SER A 610 7.64 36.34 -29.92
N ALA A 611 8.25 36.88 -30.96
CA ALA A 611 8.20 38.30 -31.35
C ALA A 611 7.03 38.61 -32.28
N THR A 612 6.35 37.60 -32.81
CA THR A 612 5.19 37.76 -33.71
C THR A 612 4.03 38.43 -32.96
N PRO A 613 3.51 39.60 -33.48
CA PRO A 613 2.42 40.28 -32.82
C PRO A 613 1.15 39.40 -32.71
N GLY A 614 0.60 39.28 -31.51
CA GLY A 614 -0.61 38.51 -31.27
C GLY A 614 -0.40 37.01 -31.14
N ALA A 615 0.85 36.52 -31.27
CA ALA A 615 1.13 35.11 -31.07
C ALA A 615 0.86 34.66 -29.63
N LYS A 616 0.24 33.50 -29.53
CA LYS A 616 0.06 32.82 -28.23
C LYS A 616 1.26 31.90 -28.00
N ASP A 617 2.13 32.31 -27.10
CA ASP A 617 3.34 31.56 -26.72
C ASP A 617 3.25 31.03 -25.28
N ASP A 618 4.32 30.39 -24.75
CA ASP A 618 4.35 29.83 -23.39
C ASP A 618 4.12 30.89 -22.30
N ARG A 619 4.39 32.19 -22.53
CA ARG A 619 4.08 33.26 -21.58
C ARG A 619 2.59 33.45 -21.39
N THR A 620 1.80 33.12 -22.40
CA THR A 620 0.34 33.32 -22.39
C THR A 620 -0.34 32.38 -21.38
N VAL A 621 0.14 31.15 -21.26
CA VAL A 621 -0.48 30.11 -20.44
C VAL A 621 0.52 29.54 -19.41
N ALA A 622 1.60 28.96 -19.89
CA ALA A 622 2.48 28.11 -19.10
C ALA A 622 3.20 28.86 -17.97
N GLU A 623 3.75 30.05 -18.28
CA GLU A 623 4.45 30.86 -17.27
C GLU A 623 3.53 31.34 -16.14
N LYS A 624 2.27 31.64 -16.45
CA LYS A 624 1.27 32.06 -15.47
C LYS A 624 0.87 30.90 -14.56
N LEU A 625 0.74 29.71 -15.12
CA LEU A 625 0.48 28.49 -14.33
C LEU A 625 1.64 28.18 -13.39
N LEU A 626 2.89 28.27 -13.85
CA LEU A 626 4.07 28.04 -13.00
C LEU A 626 4.12 29.04 -11.83
N LYS A 627 3.86 30.31 -12.10
CA LYS A 627 3.84 31.33 -11.05
C LYS A 627 2.74 31.04 -10.01
N ARG A 628 1.57 30.64 -10.48
CA ARG A 628 0.45 30.30 -9.61
C ARG A 628 0.70 29.04 -8.78
N GLU A 629 1.35 28.03 -9.35
CA GLU A 629 1.76 26.81 -8.64
C GLU A 629 2.77 27.14 -7.52
N GLU A 630 3.73 28.00 -7.80
CA GLU A 630 4.70 28.42 -6.78
C GLU A 630 4.04 29.22 -5.64
N GLU A 631 3.07 30.09 -5.96
CA GLU A 631 2.27 30.81 -4.97
C GLU A 631 1.43 29.87 -4.12
N ALA A 632 0.75 28.91 -4.77
CA ALA A 632 -0.07 27.89 -4.10
C ALA A 632 0.76 27.03 -3.14
N HIS A 633 1.91 26.56 -3.60
CA HIS A 633 2.81 25.76 -2.77
C HIS A 633 3.28 26.50 -1.51
N LYS A 634 3.50 27.83 -1.61
CA LYS A 634 3.94 28.65 -0.46
C LYS A 634 2.81 28.93 0.54
N LEU A 635 1.57 29.07 0.07
CA LEU A 635 0.42 29.48 0.89
C LEU A 635 -0.32 28.29 1.47
N ASP A 636 -0.65 27.32 0.62
CA ASP A 636 -1.59 26.24 0.94
C ASP A 636 -0.96 24.84 0.87
N GLY A 637 0.31 24.75 0.45
CA GLY A 637 1.03 23.50 0.29
C GLY A 637 0.60 22.65 -0.92
N THR A 638 -0.48 23.02 -1.62
CA THR A 638 -1.01 22.30 -2.81
C THR A 638 -1.61 23.23 -3.84
N ALA A 639 -1.52 22.85 -5.11
CA ALA A 639 -2.12 23.60 -6.22
C ALA A 639 -3.66 23.50 -6.28
N GLU A 640 -4.22 22.42 -5.72
CA GLU A 640 -5.66 22.14 -5.75
C GLU A 640 -6.48 23.18 -4.99
N ALA A 641 -5.99 23.62 -3.85
CA ALA A 641 -6.65 24.65 -3.03
C ALA A 641 -6.86 25.96 -3.80
N VAL A 642 -6.07 26.21 -4.84
CA VAL A 642 -6.09 27.46 -5.59
C VAL A 642 -7.00 27.42 -6.81
N THR A 643 -7.14 26.28 -7.48
CA THR A 643 -7.91 26.19 -8.75
C THR A 643 -9.30 25.59 -8.57
N GLY A 644 -9.54 24.88 -7.48
CA GLY A 644 -10.78 24.12 -7.30
C GLY A 644 -10.97 23.00 -8.33
N TYR A 645 -9.92 22.67 -9.12
CA TYR A 645 -9.90 21.52 -10.01
C TYR A 645 -9.04 20.43 -9.43
N TYR A 646 -9.45 19.20 -9.63
CA TYR A 646 -8.84 18.01 -9.04
C TYR A 646 -8.47 16.95 -10.07
N ARG A 647 -8.71 17.26 -11.36
CA ARG A 647 -8.34 16.43 -12.50
C ARG A 647 -7.62 17.26 -13.54
N ALA A 648 -6.42 16.85 -13.85
CA ALA A 648 -5.56 17.54 -14.81
C ALA A 648 -6.23 17.67 -16.20
N GLU A 649 -6.96 16.64 -16.68
CA GLU A 649 -7.62 16.67 -17.97
C GLU A 649 -8.83 17.61 -18.00
N GLU A 650 -9.56 17.74 -16.88
CA GLU A 650 -10.70 18.66 -16.78
C GLU A 650 -10.23 20.09 -16.66
N GLU A 651 -9.21 20.32 -15.83
CA GLU A 651 -8.54 21.62 -15.71
C GLU A 651 -8.06 22.10 -17.07
N GLU A 652 -7.31 21.27 -17.80
CA GLU A 652 -6.79 21.57 -19.13
C GLU A 652 -7.91 21.87 -20.15
N ARG A 653 -8.96 21.03 -20.20
CA ARG A 653 -10.09 21.23 -21.12
C ARG A 653 -10.83 22.53 -20.83
N ARG A 654 -11.01 22.87 -19.57
CA ARG A 654 -11.71 24.10 -19.20
C ARG A 654 -10.87 25.32 -19.46
N LEU A 655 -9.56 25.25 -19.17
CA LEU A 655 -8.63 26.30 -19.52
C LEU A 655 -8.64 26.57 -21.04
N ILE A 656 -8.54 25.51 -21.85
CA ILE A 656 -8.62 25.65 -23.31
C ILE A 656 -9.96 26.27 -23.74
N ARG A 657 -11.08 25.85 -23.14
CA ARG A 657 -12.40 26.41 -23.43
C ARG A 657 -12.47 27.89 -23.08
N GLU A 658 -11.99 28.30 -21.91
CA GLU A 658 -11.92 29.71 -21.51
C GLU A 658 -11.09 30.54 -22.51
N LEU A 659 -9.95 30.02 -22.93
CA LEU A 659 -9.11 30.67 -23.95
C LEU A 659 -9.79 30.76 -25.32
N VAL A 660 -10.60 29.76 -25.67
CA VAL A 660 -11.42 29.75 -26.91
C VAL A 660 -12.53 30.80 -26.85
N GLU A 661 -13.14 31.01 -25.71
CA GLU A 661 -14.19 31.99 -25.45
C GLU A 661 -13.66 33.43 -25.31
N GLY A 662 -12.33 33.63 -25.50
CA GLY A 662 -11.68 34.93 -25.40
C GLY A 662 -11.35 35.38 -23.98
N GLY A 663 -11.45 34.49 -23.02
CA GLY A 663 -10.99 34.70 -21.64
C GLY A 663 -9.49 34.67 -21.51
N THR A 664 -8.99 34.95 -20.32
CA THR A 664 -7.55 34.90 -19.98
C THR A 664 -7.27 33.84 -18.93
N VAL A 665 -5.99 33.43 -18.81
CA VAL A 665 -5.57 32.48 -17.79
C VAL A 665 -5.82 33.03 -16.38
N GLU A 666 -5.61 34.32 -16.17
CA GLU A 666 -5.91 34.96 -14.88
C GLU A 666 -7.41 34.86 -14.57
N ARG A 667 -8.26 35.16 -15.53
CA ARG A 667 -9.71 35.02 -15.35
C ARG A 667 -10.10 33.58 -15.05
N PHE A 668 -9.45 32.60 -15.68
CA PHE A 668 -9.65 31.21 -15.36
C PHE A 668 -9.20 30.87 -13.93
N LEU A 669 -8.02 31.35 -13.51
CA LEU A 669 -7.47 31.14 -12.18
C LEU A 669 -8.24 31.91 -11.08
N ASP A 670 -8.74 33.10 -11.40
CA ASP A 670 -9.52 33.93 -10.48
C ASP A 670 -11.02 33.54 -10.46
N ALA A 671 -11.49 32.89 -11.51
CA ALA A 671 -12.85 32.36 -11.62
C ALA A 671 -12.93 30.93 -11.02
N ALA A 672 -12.08 30.64 -10.03
CA ALA A 672 -12.28 29.47 -9.20
C ALA A 672 -13.77 29.36 -8.83
N PRO A 673 -14.41 28.19 -8.93
CA PRO A 673 -15.84 28.04 -8.75
C PRO A 673 -16.27 28.78 -7.49
N ALA A 674 -17.09 29.84 -7.68
CA ALA A 674 -17.44 30.70 -6.56
C ALA A 674 -18.26 29.94 -5.55
N ALA A 675 -17.76 29.89 -4.32
CA ALA A 675 -18.54 29.93 -3.07
C ALA A 675 -19.52 28.81 -2.69
N ASP A 676 -19.73 27.76 -3.48
CA ASP A 676 -20.25 26.50 -2.92
C ASP A 676 -19.10 25.62 -2.39
N ASP A 677 -17.87 25.99 -2.72
CA ASP A 677 -16.61 25.29 -2.37
C ASP A 677 -15.96 25.77 -1.07
N GLY A 678 -16.42 26.82 -0.44
CA GLY A 678 -15.94 27.21 0.90
C GLY A 678 -16.00 26.06 1.91
N MET A 679 -16.98 25.18 1.75
CA MET A 679 -17.17 24.02 2.61
C MET A 679 -16.09 22.93 2.39
N LEU A 680 -15.60 22.71 1.16
CA LEU A 680 -14.51 21.75 0.93
C LEU A 680 -13.14 22.34 1.28
N ALA A 681 -12.91 23.63 1.04
CA ALA A 681 -11.73 24.32 1.52
C ALA A 681 -11.72 24.43 3.06
N ASP A 682 -12.88 24.69 3.68
CA ASP A 682 -13.06 24.63 5.13
C ASP A 682 -12.92 23.20 5.66
N LEU A 683 -13.38 22.18 4.94
CA LEU A 683 -13.20 20.78 5.26
C LEU A 683 -11.71 20.42 5.36
N PHE A 684 -10.93 20.83 4.38
CA PHE A 684 -9.49 20.52 4.34
C PHE A 684 -8.67 21.44 5.25
N GLY A 685 -9.12 22.65 5.52
CA GLY A 685 -8.51 23.56 6.51
C GLY A 685 -8.82 23.19 7.97
N GLN A 686 -9.97 22.56 8.21
CA GLN A 686 -10.39 22.15 9.57
C GLN A 686 -9.91 20.76 9.96
N VAL A 687 -9.62 19.88 8.99
CA VAL A 687 -9.07 18.53 9.26
C VAL A 687 -7.68 18.59 9.91
N ASP A 688 -6.92 19.66 9.69
CA ASP A 688 -5.67 19.91 10.43
C ASP A 688 -5.89 20.13 11.95
N THR A 689 -7.13 20.39 12.40
CA THR A 689 -7.47 20.61 13.81
C THR A 689 -8.02 19.39 14.56
N ILE A 690 -8.36 18.31 13.85
CA ILE A 690 -8.89 17.05 14.47
C ILE A 690 -7.77 16.25 15.17
N THR A 691 -6.54 16.67 15.06
CA THR A 691 -5.33 15.91 15.43
C THR A 691 -4.96 15.91 16.91
N GLU A 692 -5.71 16.58 17.81
CA GLU A 692 -5.41 16.61 19.26
C GLU A 692 -6.12 15.49 20.07
N GLN A 693 -6.66 14.46 19.46
CA GLN A 693 -7.10 13.30 20.23
C GLN A 693 -5.89 12.64 20.90
N GLU A 694 -5.97 12.45 22.20
CA GLU A 694 -4.96 11.66 22.93
C GLU A 694 -4.81 10.30 22.26
N LEU A 695 -3.58 10.01 21.82
CA LEU A 695 -3.26 8.73 21.21
C LEU A 695 -3.48 7.62 22.24
N PRO A 696 -4.07 6.48 21.84
CA PRO A 696 -4.14 5.34 22.73
C PRO A 696 -2.72 4.91 23.13
N PRO A 697 -2.51 4.49 24.37
CA PRO A 697 -1.22 3.97 24.80
C PRO A 697 -0.82 2.80 23.88
N ARG A 698 0.48 2.53 23.78
CA ARG A 698 0.99 1.36 23.07
C ARG A 698 0.32 0.09 23.60
N ALA A 699 0.07 -0.87 22.70
CA ALA A 699 -0.46 -2.15 23.08
C ALA A 699 0.52 -2.87 24.03
N ASP A 700 0.01 -3.29 25.18
CA ASP A 700 0.76 -4.13 26.11
C ASP A 700 0.66 -5.60 25.67
N VAL A 701 1.76 -6.10 25.11
CA VAL A 701 1.86 -7.47 24.62
C VAL A 701 2.75 -8.27 25.57
N PRO A 702 2.21 -9.23 26.33
CA PRO A 702 3.01 -10.05 27.23
C PRO A 702 4.12 -10.80 26.46
N SER A 703 5.30 -10.91 27.06
CA SER A 703 6.43 -11.65 26.47
C SER A 703 7.36 -12.19 27.56
N LEU A 704 7.81 -13.45 27.40
CA LEU A 704 8.83 -14.06 28.26
C LEU A 704 10.25 -13.72 27.78
N PHE A 705 10.37 -13.01 26.67
CA PHE A 705 11.64 -12.58 26.06
C PHE A 705 11.73 -11.05 25.99
N GLU A 706 10.96 -10.32 26.83
CA GLU A 706 10.95 -8.85 26.88
C GLU A 706 10.66 -8.20 25.51
N GLY A 707 9.92 -8.91 24.64
CA GLY A 707 9.66 -8.49 23.27
C GLY A 707 10.89 -8.58 22.34
N ASP A 708 12.01 -9.17 22.78
CA ASP A 708 13.20 -9.38 21.95
C ASP A 708 13.01 -10.59 21.03
N THR A 709 12.75 -10.30 19.75
CA THR A 709 12.58 -11.32 18.70
C THR A 709 13.89 -12.06 18.41
N ALA A 710 15.05 -11.41 18.59
CA ALA A 710 16.35 -12.05 18.40
C ALA A 710 16.58 -13.12 19.47
N ALA A 711 16.36 -12.75 20.75
CA ALA A 711 16.50 -13.70 21.88
C ALA A 711 15.57 -14.90 21.73
N PHE A 712 14.31 -14.66 21.30
CA PHE A 712 13.36 -15.75 21.02
C PHE A 712 13.87 -16.66 19.89
N ALA A 713 14.26 -16.09 18.74
CA ALA A 713 14.69 -16.86 17.58
C ALA A 713 15.98 -17.65 17.85
N GLU A 714 16.93 -17.09 18.58
CA GLU A 714 18.16 -17.79 18.99
C GLU A 714 17.85 -18.96 19.91
N ALA A 715 16.98 -18.77 20.90
CA ALA A 715 16.55 -19.83 21.81
C ALA A 715 15.77 -20.91 21.04
N ALA A 716 14.89 -20.52 20.09
CA ALA A 716 14.15 -21.46 19.25
C ALA A 716 15.07 -22.30 18.36
N LEU A 717 16.04 -21.67 17.68
CA LEU A 717 17.02 -22.38 16.86
C LEU A 717 17.88 -23.35 17.69
N ALA A 718 18.28 -22.93 18.89
CA ALA A 718 19.04 -23.79 19.80
C ALA A 718 18.20 -24.99 20.29
N GLU A 719 16.89 -24.81 20.58
CA GLU A 719 16.03 -25.91 21.02
C GLU A 719 15.67 -26.87 19.89
N LEU A 720 15.34 -26.34 18.70
CA LEU A 720 14.88 -27.15 17.58
C LEU A 720 15.97 -27.95 16.88
N TYR A 721 17.20 -27.43 16.85
CA TYR A 721 18.27 -27.99 16.04
C TYR A 721 19.51 -28.37 16.86
N GLU A 722 19.63 -27.85 18.10
CA GLU A 722 20.81 -28.04 18.95
C GLU A 722 22.15 -27.83 18.16
N ASP A 723 23.13 -28.68 18.38
CA ASP A 723 24.40 -28.65 17.67
C ASP A 723 24.33 -29.10 16.20
N ARG A 724 23.13 -29.50 15.73
CA ARG A 724 22.88 -30.00 14.36
C ARG A 724 22.37 -28.93 13.38
N ALA A 725 22.24 -27.68 13.81
CA ALA A 725 21.69 -26.60 12.96
C ALA A 725 22.53 -26.37 11.69
N GLU A 726 23.86 -26.50 11.78
CA GLU A 726 24.76 -26.37 10.63
C GLU A 726 24.50 -27.46 9.58
N ASP A 727 24.28 -28.69 10.01
CA ASP A 727 24.01 -29.82 9.11
C ASP A 727 22.60 -29.78 8.53
N LEU A 728 21.59 -29.52 9.37
CA LEU A 728 20.18 -29.64 9.01
C LEU A 728 19.65 -28.49 8.18
N ILE A 729 20.03 -27.26 8.50
CA ILE A 729 19.55 -26.03 7.81
C ILE A 729 20.69 -25.14 7.31
N ALA A 730 21.94 -25.62 7.36
CA ALA A 730 23.15 -24.88 7.04
C ALA A 730 23.23 -23.52 7.76
N LEU A 731 22.78 -23.49 9.03
CA LEU A 731 22.82 -22.28 9.85
C LEU A 731 24.28 -21.93 10.16
N SER A 732 24.67 -20.73 9.82
CA SER A 732 25.96 -20.16 10.23
C SER A 732 25.79 -18.71 10.66
N ARG A 733 26.62 -18.28 11.61
CA ARG A 733 26.71 -16.89 12.05
C ARG A 733 27.83 -16.20 11.31
N GLY A 734 27.61 -14.97 10.88
CA GLY A 734 28.58 -14.12 10.22
C GLY A 734 28.53 -12.70 10.78
N GLU A 735 29.64 -11.98 10.58
CA GLU A 735 29.73 -10.56 10.88
C GLU A 735 29.99 -9.77 9.59
N ASP A 736 29.37 -8.63 9.46
CA ASP A 736 29.65 -7.72 8.37
C ASP A 736 30.99 -6.98 8.63
N PRO A 737 31.85 -6.76 7.64
CA PRO A 737 33.14 -6.07 7.82
C PRO A 737 33.03 -4.67 8.44
N LYS A 738 31.86 -4.02 8.31
CA LYS A 738 31.55 -2.71 8.89
C LYS A 738 30.81 -2.82 10.24
N GLY A 739 30.74 -4.01 10.82
CA GLY A 739 30.04 -4.33 12.07
C GLY A 739 28.60 -4.81 11.84
N GLY A 740 28.06 -5.53 12.81
CA GLY A 740 26.71 -6.11 12.81
C GLY A 740 26.68 -7.59 12.41
N GLY A 741 25.94 -8.37 13.20
CA GLY A 741 25.80 -9.81 13.04
C GLY A 741 24.67 -10.20 12.09
N PHE A 742 24.86 -11.26 11.33
CA PHE A 742 23.80 -11.86 10.52
C PHE A 742 23.81 -13.38 10.63
N LEU A 743 22.65 -13.98 10.36
CA LEU A 743 22.50 -15.43 10.22
C LEU A 743 22.40 -15.78 8.73
N SER A 744 23.02 -16.88 8.36
CA SER A 744 22.90 -17.49 7.04
C SER A 744 22.27 -18.85 7.18
N LEU A 745 21.22 -19.12 6.43
CA LEU A 745 20.52 -20.40 6.43
C LEU A 745 20.18 -20.81 4.99
N SER A 746 19.92 -22.13 4.80
CA SER A 746 19.59 -22.69 3.50
C SER A 746 18.14 -23.18 3.47
N PRO A 747 17.21 -22.39 2.90
CA PRO A 747 15.79 -22.77 2.80
C PRO A 747 15.57 -24.07 2.04
N VAL A 748 16.42 -24.43 1.09
CA VAL A 748 16.30 -25.71 0.35
C VAL A 748 16.44 -26.93 1.27
N LYS A 749 17.12 -26.79 2.41
CA LYS A 749 17.22 -27.83 3.44
C LYS A 749 16.04 -27.87 4.40
N ALA A 750 15.16 -26.85 4.37
CA ALA A 750 13.92 -26.74 5.15
C ALA A 750 12.74 -26.54 4.19
N PRO A 751 12.16 -27.63 3.65
CA PRO A 751 11.12 -27.57 2.60
C PRO A 751 9.88 -26.74 2.98
N ASP A 752 9.48 -26.78 4.25
CA ASP A 752 8.38 -26.00 4.81
C ASP A 752 8.69 -24.49 4.82
N LEU A 753 9.91 -24.10 5.19
CA LEU A 753 10.36 -22.71 5.05
C LEU A 753 10.43 -22.29 3.58
N LEU A 754 11.02 -23.13 2.73
CA LEU A 754 11.11 -22.85 1.29
C LEU A 754 9.73 -22.65 0.68
N HIS A 755 8.74 -23.42 1.11
CA HIS A 755 7.36 -23.27 0.63
C HIS A 755 6.80 -21.88 0.99
N ARG A 756 6.99 -21.41 2.22
CA ARG A 756 6.56 -20.06 2.65
C ARG A 756 7.25 -18.96 1.87
N LEU A 757 8.54 -19.12 1.59
CA LEU A 757 9.34 -18.14 0.87
C LEU A 757 8.97 -18.01 -0.62
N LYS A 758 8.17 -18.93 -1.20
CA LYS A 758 7.62 -18.79 -2.56
C LYS A 758 6.70 -17.58 -2.73
N ALA A 759 6.15 -17.06 -1.63
CA ALA A 759 5.36 -15.84 -1.63
C ALA A 759 6.19 -14.54 -1.74
N LEU A 760 7.52 -14.64 -1.68
CA LEU A 760 8.41 -13.49 -1.85
C LEU A 760 8.46 -13.02 -3.31
N PRO A 761 8.81 -11.74 -3.55
CA PRO A 761 9.00 -11.22 -4.90
C PRO A 761 9.92 -12.10 -5.74
N PRO A 762 9.51 -12.54 -6.95
CA PRO A 762 10.32 -13.44 -7.78
C PRO A 762 11.70 -12.86 -8.16
N SER A 763 11.78 -11.55 -8.34
CA SER A 763 13.05 -10.84 -8.59
C SER A 763 14.00 -10.95 -7.38
N TYR A 764 13.49 -10.74 -6.17
CA TYR A 764 14.25 -10.91 -4.93
C TYR A 764 14.77 -12.34 -4.76
N LEU A 765 13.87 -13.33 -4.90
CA LEU A 765 14.25 -14.75 -4.80
C LEU A 765 15.41 -15.12 -5.74
N LYS A 766 15.31 -14.65 -6.99
CA LYS A 766 16.29 -14.98 -8.04
C LYS A 766 17.60 -14.21 -7.87
N GLU A 767 17.54 -12.92 -7.63
CA GLU A 767 18.72 -12.05 -7.60
C GLU A 767 19.57 -12.28 -6.35
N GLN A 768 18.92 -12.60 -5.22
CA GLN A 768 19.61 -12.89 -3.95
C GLN A 768 19.89 -14.39 -3.73
N GLY A 769 19.41 -15.27 -4.62
CA GLY A 769 19.58 -16.72 -4.49
C GLY A 769 18.97 -17.28 -3.20
N VAL A 770 17.84 -16.73 -2.75
CA VAL A 770 17.24 -16.99 -1.43
C VAL A 770 16.96 -18.46 -1.17
N ALA A 771 16.61 -19.24 -2.20
CA ALA A 771 16.33 -20.66 -2.06
C ALA A 771 17.54 -21.45 -1.54
N GLU A 772 18.73 -21.12 -2.00
CA GLU A 772 19.98 -21.82 -1.61
C GLU A 772 20.60 -21.21 -0.37
N ARG A 773 20.58 -19.88 -0.28
CA ARG A 773 21.18 -19.14 0.83
C ARG A 773 20.42 -17.88 1.12
N MET A 774 19.85 -17.79 2.32
CA MET A 774 19.19 -16.59 2.83
C MET A 774 20.03 -15.99 3.95
N LEU A 775 20.32 -14.69 3.85
CA LEU A 775 20.99 -13.91 4.89
C LEU A 775 19.94 -13.05 5.60
N VAL A 776 19.91 -13.15 6.93
CA VAL A 776 18.96 -12.45 7.77
C VAL A 776 19.63 -11.83 8.99
N THR A 777 19.08 -10.74 9.51
CA THR A 777 19.62 -10.08 10.70
C THR A 777 18.53 -9.49 11.58
N PHE A 778 18.78 -9.43 12.87
CA PHE A 778 18.01 -8.66 13.85
C PHE A 778 18.62 -7.27 14.11
N ASP A 779 19.85 -7.03 13.62
CA ASP A 779 20.53 -5.77 13.77
C ASP A 779 19.95 -4.74 12.78
N ARG A 780 19.18 -3.78 13.31
CA ARG A 780 18.55 -2.71 12.55
C ARG A 780 19.58 -1.88 11.78
N ALA A 781 20.70 -1.52 12.42
CA ALA A 781 21.72 -0.68 11.80
C ALA A 781 22.41 -1.40 10.62
N LEU A 782 22.62 -2.72 10.75
CA LEU A 782 23.11 -3.54 9.63
C LEU A 782 22.08 -3.60 8.50
N ALA A 783 20.81 -3.82 8.80
CA ALA A 783 19.75 -3.92 7.81
C ALA A 783 19.57 -2.59 7.03
N GLU A 784 19.54 -1.46 7.73
CA GLU A 784 19.46 -0.12 7.13
C GLU A 784 20.67 0.15 6.23
N ARG A 785 21.87 -0.19 6.67
CA ARG A 785 23.09 -0.05 5.88
C ARG A 785 23.05 -0.94 4.63
N LYS A 786 22.60 -2.20 4.74
CA LYS A 786 22.48 -3.11 3.58
C LYS A 786 21.39 -2.68 2.60
N LEU A 787 20.32 -2.11 3.09
CA LEU A 787 19.30 -1.47 2.26
C LEU A 787 19.86 -0.24 1.54
N GLY A 788 20.69 0.57 2.21
CA GLY A 788 21.44 1.67 1.61
C GLY A 788 22.43 1.20 0.55
N GLU A 789 23.28 0.20 0.87
CA GLU A 789 24.25 -0.39 -0.06
C GLU A 789 23.57 -0.98 -1.31
N ALA A 790 22.38 -1.60 -1.18
CA ALA A 790 21.64 -2.10 -2.32
C ALA A 790 21.21 -0.96 -3.25
N ARG A 791 20.78 0.17 -2.71
CA ARG A 791 20.39 1.37 -3.45
C ARG A 791 21.59 2.07 -4.12
N GLU A 792 22.78 1.96 -3.54
CA GLU A 792 24.03 2.44 -4.12
C GLU A 792 24.57 1.52 -5.21
N SER A 793 24.23 0.24 -5.18
CA SER A 793 24.67 -0.77 -6.15
C SER A 793 24.27 -0.43 -7.58
N SER A 794 25.04 -0.92 -8.54
CA SER A 794 24.66 -0.87 -9.96
C SER A 794 23.87 -2.10 -10.44
N ALA A 795 23.68 -3.10 -9.57
CA ALA A 795 23.19 -4.41 -9.95
C ALA A 795 21.74 -4.69 -9.53
N THR A 796 21.35 -4.35 -8.31
CA THR A 796 20.04 -4.69 -7.75
C THR A 796 19.62 -3.71 -6.67
N MET A 797 18.31 -3.45 -6.54
CA MET A 797 17.74 -2.69 -5.42
C MET A 797 17.49 -3.56 -4.18
N TRP A 798 17.55 -4.88 -4.30
CA TRP A 798 17.25 -5.80 -3.22
C TRP A 798 18.43 -5.93 -2.25
N PRO A 799 18.22 -5.74 -0.93
CA PRO A 799 19.26 -5.90 0.05
C PRO A 799 19.72 -7.37 0.15
N LYS A 800 21.01 -7.58 0.35
CA LYS A 800 21.57 -8.93 0.54
C LYS A 800 21.17 -9.58 1.85
N VAL A 801 20.90 -8.77 2.87
CA VAL A 801 20.50 -9.22 4.20
C VAL A 801 19.10 -8.72 4.48
N SER A 802 18.18 -9.61 4.83
CA SER A 802 16.80 -9.29 5.19
C SER A 802 16.70 -8.99 6.68
N PHE A 803 15.94 -7.98 7.04
CA PHE A 803 15.64 -7.65 8.43
C PHE A 803 14.54 -8.57 8.97
N LEU A 804 14.78 -9.19 10.12
CA LEU A 804 13.81 -10.06 10.77
C LEU A 804 12.90 -9.25 11.70
N THR A 805 11.70 -9.00 11.22
CA THR A 805 10.60 -8.43 12.02
C THR A 805 9.77 -9.55 12.68
N ASP A 806 8.86 -9.21 13.58
CA ASP A 806 7.97 -10.17 14.23
C ASP A 806 7.05 -10.93 13.24
N ILE A 807 6.75 -10.33 12.09
CA ILE A 807 5.92 -10.91 11.02
C ILE A 807 6.73 -11.44 9.84
N HIS A 808 8.06 -11.57 9.98
CA HIS A 808 8.90 -12.12 8.92
C HIS A 808 8.66 -13.62 8.75
N PRO A 809 8.57 -14.16 7.51
CA PRO A 809 8.28 -15.59 7.28
C PRO A 809 9.20 -16.57 8.00
N VAL A 810 10.47 -16.22 8.25
CA VAL A 810 11.41 -17.03 9.02
C VAL A 810 11.02 -17.07 10.51
N VAL A 811 10.60 -15.95 11.07
CA VAL A 811 10.15 -15.86 12.47
C VAL A 811 8.84 -16.61 12.65
N GLU A 812 7.89 -16.42 11.74
CA GLU A 812 6.63 -17.17 11.73
C GLU A 812 6.88 -18.69 11.62
N TRP A 813 7.85 -19.10 10.80
CA TRP A 813 8.25 -20.50 10.68
C TRP A 813 8.82 -21.06 12.00
N LEU A 814 9.66 -20.31 12.71
CA LEU A 814 10.19 -20.70 14.01
C LEU A 814 9.08 -20.83 15.06
N ILE A 815 8.15 -19.86 15.10
CA ILE A 815 6.98 -19.91 16.01
C ILE A 815 6.19 -21.20 15.80
N ASP A 816 5.89 -21.53 14.55
CA ASP A 816 5.12 -22.73 14.23
C ASP A 816 5.87 -24.04 14.57
N LYS A 817 7.18 -24.08 14.38
CA LYS A 817 8.01 -25.23 14.80
C LYS A 817 8.03 -25.41 16.31
N VAL A 818 8.07 -24.32 17.04
CA VAL A 818 8.06 -24.36 18.52
C VAL A 818 6.69 -24.80 19.05
N LEU A 819 5.59 -24.36 18.44
CA LEU A 819 4.24 -24.72 18.87
C LEU A 819 3.93 -26.21 18.84
N VAL A 820 4.60 -26.98 17.97
CA VAL A 820 4.39 -28.43 17.86
C VAL A 820 5.32 -29.26 18.76
N GLN A 821 6.07 -28.62 19.64
CA GLN A 821 6.97 -29.36 20.57
C GLN A 821 6.23 -30.11 21.68
N PHE A 822 5.03 -29.66 22.04
CA PHE A 822 4.14 -30.38 22.93
C PHE A 822 3.00 -31.04 22.13
N GLY A 823 2.54 -32.21 22.59
CA GLY A 823 1.48 -32.95 21.94
C GLY A 823 0.12 -32.25 22.03
N ARG A 824 -0.84 -32.84 21.35
CA ARG A 824 -2.24 -32.40 21.37
C ARG A 824 -2.79 -32.41 22.78
N GLN A 825 -3.41 -31.33 23.23
CA GLN A 825 -3.94 -31.17 24.56
C GLN A 825 -2.90 -31.52 25.69
N GLU A 826 -1.63 -31.21 25.43
CA GLU A 826 -0.60 -31.29 26.45
C GLU A 826 -0.23 -29.90 26.97
N ALA A 827 -0.01 -29.81 28.27
CA ALA A 827 0.51 -28.60 28.90
C ALA A 827 1.73 -28.96 29.77
N PRO A 828 2.85 -28.24 29.63
CA PRO A 828 4.02 -28.51 30.45
C PRO A 828 3.83 -28.09 31.91
N VAL A 829 4.55 -28.76 32.80
CA VAL A 829 4.67 -28.36 34.19
C VAL A 829 6.06 -27.76 34.41
N ILE A 830 6.08 -26.51 34.86
CA ILE A 830 7.28 -25.74 35.19
C ILE A 830 7.43 -25.72 36.70
N THR A 831 8.54 -26.20 37.22
CA THR A 831 8.77 -26.22 38.66
C THR A 831 9.61 -25.03 39.11
N SER A 832 9.18 -24.37 40.19
CA SER A 832 9.93 -23.28 40.82
C SER A 832 9.77 -23.31 42.34
N ARG A 833 10.86 -23.02 43.06
CA ARG A 833 10.87 -22.90 44.53
C ARG A 833 10.09 -21.69 45.03
N HIS A 834 9.83 -20.73 44.16
CA HIS A 834 9.05 -19.52 44.45
C HIS A 834 7.54 -19.77 44.41
N VAL A 835 7.11 -20.88 43.85
CA VAL A 835 5.70 -21.26 43.77
C VAL A 835 5.31 -21.93 45.09
N THR A 836 4.27 -21.42 45.74
CA THR A 836 3.74 -21.94 47.01
C THR A 836 2.61 -22.94 46.80
N GLU A 837 1.81 -22.76 45.76
CA GLU A 837 0.64 -23.59 45.41
C GLU A 837 0.55 -23.76 43.91
N PRO A 838 -0.02 -24.85 43.41
CA PRO A 838 -0.19 -25.05 41.98
C PRO A 838 -0.94 -23.90 41.32
N THR A 839 -0.38 -23.36 40.21
CA THR A 839 -0.96 -22.25 39.48
C THR A 839 -1.08 -22.62 38.00
N PHE A 840 -2.32 -22.60 37.49
CA PHE A 840 -2.66 -23.00 36.13
C PHE A 840 -2.66 -21.76 35.21
N LEU A 841 -1.83 -21.78 34.17
CA LEU A 841 -1.79 -20.72 33.15
C LEU A 841 -2.81 -21.05 32.06
N VAL A 842 -3.81 -20.19 31.91
CA VAL A 842 -4.94 -20.42 30.99
C VAL A 842 -5.12 -19.24 30.07
N GLN A 843 -5.16 -19.53 28.76
CA GLN A 843 -5.57 -18.57 27.73
C GLN A 843 -7.09 -18.63 27.57
N GLY A 844 -7.71 -17.45 27.47
CA GLY A 844 -9.13 -17.32 27.15
C GLY A 844 -9.37 -16.35 26.01
N ILE A 845 -10.17 -16.75 25.02
CA ILE A 845 -10.49 -15.96 23.84
C ILE A 845 -11.99 -15.97 23.59
N TYR A 846 -12.61 -14.80 23.49
CA TYR A 846 -13.91 -14.63 22.88
C TYR A 846 -13.75 -14.08 21.46
N SER A 847 -14.57 -14.54 20.54
CA SER A 847 -14.61 -14.09 19.15
C SER A 847 -15.98 -13.55 18.77
N ASN A 848 -16.05 -12.78 17.71
CA ASN A 848 -17.32 -12.40 17.08
C ASN A 848 -17.76 -13.45 16.03
N ALA A 849 -18.92 -13.25 15.41
CA ALA A 849 -19.45 -14.20 14.40
C ALA A 849 -18.55 -14.32 13.14
N LEU A 850 -17.60 -13.38 12.94
CA LEU A 850 -16.59 -13.44 11.87
C LEU A 850 -15.33 -14.24 12.28
N GLY A 851 -15.33 -14.86 13.47
CA GLY A 851 -14.17 -15.59 13.99
C GLY A 851 -13.01 -14.71 14.49
N ARG A 852 -13.24 -13.41 14.70
CA ARG A 852 -12.20 -12.47 15.13
C ARG A 852 -12.22 -12.31 16.63
N PRO A 853 -11.04 -12.32 17.30
CA PRO A 853 -10.96 -12.15 18.73
C PRO A 853 -11.43 -10.75 19.15
N THR A 854 -12.43 -10.74 20.04
CA THR A 854 -12.95 -9.50 20.66
C THR A 854 -12.31 -9.25 22.00
N VAL A 855 -12.08 -10.31 22.75
CA VAL A 855 -11.41 -10.30 24.06
C VAL A 855 -10.40 -11.44 24.11
N VAL A 856 -9.19 -11.16 24.58
CA VAL A 856 -8.16 -12.14 24.91
C VAL A 856 -7.72 -11.88 26.33
N ARG A 857 -7.61 -12.93 27.16
CA ARG A 857 -7.07 -12.85 28.50
C ARG A 857 -6.06 -13.96 28.76
N TRP A 858 -5.00 -13.58 29.42
CA TRP A 858 -3.94 -14.45 29.88
C TRP A 858 -4.04 -14.56 31.37
N MET A 859 -4.52 -15.70 31.86
CA MET A 859 -4.94 -15.90 33.25
C MET A 859 -4.05 -16.89 33.96
N ALA A 860 -3.80 -16.64 35.23
CA ALA A 860 -3.17 -17.56 36.15
C ALA A 860 -4.15 -17.90 37.27
N VAL A 861 -4.55 -19.18 37.40
CA VAL A 861 -5.53 -19.68 38.38
C VAL A 861 -4.82 -20.43 39.45
N SER A 862 -4.94 -19.98 40.71
CA SER A 862 -4.38 -20.60 41.92
C SER A 862 -5.46 -20.81 42.98
N GLY A 863 -5.10 -21.32 44.17
CA GLY A 863 -6.01 -21.52 45.30
C GLY A 863 -6.82 -22.81 45.22
N LEU A 864 -6.54 -23.71 44.27
CA LEU A 864 -7.25 -24.97 44.12
C LEU A 864 -6.69 -26.07 45.08
N PRO A 865 -7.57 -26.98 45.60
CA PRO A 865 -9.01 -27.15 45.37
C PRO A 865 -9.91 -26.22 46.19
N GLY A 866 -9.37 -25.22 46.89
CA GLY A 866 -10.11 -24.25 47.69
C GLY A 866 -10.80 -23.18 46.81
N THR A 867 -10.83 -21.93 47.31
CA THR A 867 -11.39 -20.82 46.56
C THR A 867 -10.42 -20.37 45.46
N PRO A 868 -10.82 -20.46 44.20
CA PRO A 868 -9.93 -20.08 43.10
C PRO A 868 -9.66 -18.57 43.10
N VAL A 869 -8.39 -18.22 42.84
CA VAL A 869 -7.94 -16.85 42.64
C VAL A 869 -7.38 -16.73 41.22
N VAL A 870 -7.93 -15.79 40.43
CA VAL A 870 -7.48 -15.53 39.07
C VAL A 870 -6.69 -14.24 39.06
N ARG A 871 -5.46 -14.27 38.50
CA ARG A 871 -4.56 -13.15 38.36
C ARG A 871 -4.07 -13.07 36.92
N ASP A 872 -3.35 -12.01 36.54
CA ASP A 872 -2.68 -11.94 35.28
C ASP A 872 -1.55 -12.97 35.18
N MET A 873 -1.37 -13.54 33.99
CA MET A 873 -0.35 -14.58 33.74
C MET A 873 1.07 -14.03 33.86
N SER A 874 1.31 -12.77 33.42
CA SER A 874 2.62 -12.14 33.50
C SER A 874 3.08 -11.98 34.95
N GLU A 875 2.20 -11.55 35.84
CA GLU A 875 2.46 -11.42 37.27
C GLU A 875 2.83 -12.78 37.90
N ALA A 876 2.10 -13.85 37.52
CA ALA A 876 2.37 -15.18 38.05
C ALA A 876 3.71 -15.76 37.53
N LEU A 877 4.05 -15.51 36.27
CA LEU A 877 5.31 -15.94 35.70
C LEU A 877 6.50 -15.20 36.33
N GLU A 878 6.38 -13.89 36.54
CA GLU A 878 7.39 -13.07 37.23
C GLU A 878 7.56 -13.53 38.70
N ALA A 879 6.47 -13.70 39.43
CA ALA A 879 6.50 -14.17 40.81
C ALA A 879 7.13 -15.57 40.94
N ALA A 880 6.92 -16.44 39.96
CA ALA A 880 7.56 -17.76 39.90
C ALA A 880 9.02 -17.71 39.44
N GLY A 881 9.53 -16.58 39.01
CA GLY A 881 10.88 -16.38 38.47
C GLY A 881 11.09 -17.11 37.15
N VAL A 882 10.06 -17.28 36.32
CA VAL A 882 10.17 -17.96 35.03
C VAL A 882 10.96 -17.10 34.07
N GLY A 883 12.17 -17.52 33.75
CA GLY A 883 13.11 -16.79 32.91
C GLY A 883 14.31 -17.63 32.49
N PRO A 884 15.27 -17.05 31.77
CA PRO A 884 16.42 -17.77 31.23
C PRO A 884 17.36 -18.37 32.29
N ARG A 885 17.19 -18.03 33.57
CA ARG A 885 17.99 -18.46 34.70
C ARG A 885 17.26 -19.40 35.65
N LEU A 886 16.00 -19.77 35.37
CA LEU A 886 15.25 -20.68 36.26
C LEU A 886 15.83 -22.08 36.19
N ALA A 887 16.53 -22.49 37.22
CA ALA A 887 17.12 -23.82 37.28
C ALA A 887 16.07 -24.93 37.44
N VAL A 888 16.24 -26.00 36.72
CA VAL A 888 15.43 -27.24 36.93
C VAL A 888 15.88 -27.92 38.22
N THR A 889 15.08 -27.83 39.29
CA THR A 889 15.42 -28.26 40.65
C THR A 889 14.72 -29.55 41.07
N GLY A 890 14.05 -30.23 40.16
CA GLY A 890 13.30 -31.48 40.43
C GLY A 890 12.04 -31.56 39.59
N GLY A 891 11.42 -32.68 39.51
CA GLY A 891 10.12 -32.89 38.86
C GLY A 891 8.95 -32.34 39.65
N PRO A 892 7.73 -32.29 39.05
CA PRO A 892 6.53 -31.97 39.77
C PRO A 892 6.21 -32.98 40.89
N ARG A 893 5.46 -32.54 41.91
CA ARG A 893 5.17 -33.38 43.06
C ARG A 893 4.28 -34.57 42.71
N ASP A 894 3.20 -34.31 42.00
CA ASP A 894 2.18 -35.31 41.64
C ASP A 894 1.40 -34.86 40.44
N LEU A 895 1.66 -35.45 39.28
CA LEU A 895 1.00 -35.10 38.02
C LEU A 895 -0.48 -35.50 38.01
N ASP A 896 -0.84 -36.61 38.65
CA ASP A 896 -2.25 -37.07 38.68
C ASP A 896 -3.12 -36.16 39.55
N HIS A 897 -2.54 -35.70 40.67
CA HIS A 897 -3.21 -34.70 41.50
C HIS A 897 -3.38 -33.37 40.73
N LEU A 898 -2.33 -32.87 40.09
CA LEU A 898 -2.41 -31.64 39.29
C LEU A 898 -3.42 -31.78 38.15
N THR A 899 -3.43 -32.90 37.46
CA THR A 899 -4.40 -33.18 36.38
C THR A 899 -5.85 -33.17 36.88
N SER A 900 -6.09 -33.68 38.11
CA SER A 900 -7.42 -33.66 38.73
C SER A 900 -7.96 -32.25 38.99
N LEU A 901 -7.08 -31.24 39.08
CA LEU A 901 -7.45 -29.82 39.31
C LEU A 901 -7.73 -29.05 38.02
N VAL A 902 -7.34 -29.57 36.85
CA VAL A 902 -7.53 -28.90 35.56
C VAL A 902 -8.97 -28.46 35.29
N PRO A 903 -10.02 -29.31 35.52
CA PRO A 903 -11.40 -28.88 35.28
C PRO A 903 -11.83 -27.70 36.15
N ALA A 904 -11.38 -27.67 37.40
CA ALA A 904 -11.68 -26.57 38.32
C ALA A 904 -10.97 -25.27 37.91
N ALA A 905 -9.72 -25.35 37.41
CA ALA A 905 -8.97 -24.22 36.90
C ALA A 905 -9.62 -23.64 35.64
N VAL A 906 -10.05 -24.49 34.73
CA VAL A 906 -10.75 -24.07 33.49
C VAL A 906 -12.09 -23.41 33.82
N SER A 907 -12.86 -23.94 34.79
CA SER A 907 -14.12 -23.33 35.24
C SER A 907 -13.89 -21.93 35.81
N ALA A 908 -12.90 -21.76 36.69
CA ALA A 908 -12.58 -20.46 37.29
C ALA A 908 -12.11 -19.43 36.23
N ALA A 909 -11.32 -19.89 35.24
CA ALA A 909 -10.90 -19.06 34.12
C ALA A 909 -12.08 -18.62 33.23
N ARG A 910 -13.05 -19.54 33.00
CA ARG A 910 -14.29 -19.25 32.27
C ARG A 910 -15.12 -18.17 32.94
N ASP A 911 -15.37 -18.31 34.26
CA ASP A 911 -16.14 -17.32 35.02
C ASP A 911 -15.48 -15.94 35.05
N HIS A 912 -14.14 -15.89 35.03
CA HIS A 912 -13.40 -14.65 34.97
C HIS A 912 -13.52 -14.02 33.57
N LEU A 913 -13.39 -14.81 32.52
CA LEU A 913 -13.46 -14.36 31.14
C LEU A 913 -14.85 -13.84 30.75
N GLU A 914 -15.93 -14.44 31.31
CA GLU A 914 -17.31 -13.95 31.11
C GLU A 914 -17.48 -12.53 31.62
N ARG A 915 -16.93 -12.18 32.77
CA ARG A 915 -16.95 -10.79 33.29
C ARG A 915 -16.24 -9.83 32.34
N THR A 916 -15.09 -10.19 31.80
CA THR A 916 -14.36 -9.37 30.86
C THR A 916 -15.10 -9.20 29.52
N LYS A 917 -15.84 -10.24 29.10
CA LYS A 917 -16.72 -10.13 27.93
C LYS A 917 -17.82 -9.08 28.14
N ASP A 918 -18.43 -9.07 29.34
CA ASP A 918 -19.48 -8.11 29.68
C ASP A 918 -18.93 -6.68 29.71
N GLU A 919 -17.74 -6.45 30.27
CA GLU A 919 -17.04 -5.17 30.25
C GLU A 919 -16.79 -4.69 28.80
N TRP A 920 -16.36 -5.59 27.91
CA TRP A 920 -16.18 -5.27 26.51
C TRP A 920 -17.52 -4.98 25.80
N ALA A 921 -18.57 -5.75 26.08
CA ALA A 921 -19.89 -5.54 25.52
C ALA A 921 -20.45 -4.16 25.88
N ASP A 922 -20.22 -3.70 27.11
CA ASP A 922 -20.58 -2.35 27.56
C ASP A 922 -19.81 -1.28 26.78
N LEU A 923 -18.49 -1.44 26.62
CA LEU A 923 -17.63 -0.50 25.88
C LEU A 923 -18.04 -0.35 24.42
N ILE A 924 -18.34 -1.45 23.71
CA ILE A 924 -18.69 -1.41 22.30
C ILE A 924 -20.15 -1.04 22.05
N SER A 925 -21.01 -1.11 23.08
CA SER A 925 -22.44 -0.83 22.95
C SER A 925 -22.75 0.57 22.45
N GLU A 926 -22.03 1.58 22.92
CA GLU A 926 -22.20 2.97 22.52
C GLU A 926 -21.83 3.22 21.05
N PRO A 927 -20.63 2.81 20.56
CA PRO A 927 -20.29 2.92 19.13
C PRO A 927 -21.28 2.18 18.23
N LEU A 928 -21.70 0.97 18.59
CA LEU A 928 -22.68 0.21 17.83
C LEU A 928 -24.05 0.90 17.78
N ALA A 929 -24.50 1.46 18.92
CA ALA A 929 -25.77 2.20 18.98
C ALA A 929 -25.71 3.50 18.16
N LYS A 930 -24.57 4.22 18.23
CA LYS A 930 -24.32 5.42 17.41
C LYS A 930 -24.42 5.08 15.93
N TYR A 931 -23.74 4.02 15.49
CA TYR A 931 -23.78 3.62 14.08
C TYR A 931 -25.15 3.11 13.63
N ARG A 932 -25.87 2.35 14.46
CA ARG A 932 -27.26 1.94 14.16
C ARG A 932 -28.19 3.13 13.96
N LYS A 933 -28.05 4.15 14.79
CA LYS A 933 -28.82 5.39 14.65
C LYS A 933 -28.45 6.12 13.36
N GLN A 934 -27.17 6.24 13.04
CA GLN A 934 -26.67 6.83 11.79
C GLN A 934 -27.20 6.08 10.57
N LEU A 935 -27.15 4.75 10.58
CA LEU A 935 -27.66 3.91 9.50
C LEU A 935 -29.18 4.07 9.31
N ALA A 936 -29.95 4.15 10.40
CA ALA A 936 -31.38 4.37 10.33
C ALA A 936 -31.70 5.76 9.73
N GLN A 937 -30.97 6.78 10.13
CA GLN A 937 -31.08 8.11 9.58
C GLN A 937 -30.71 8.15 8.09
N TRP A 938 -29.54 7.58 7.74
CA TRP A 938 -29.09 7.45 6.35
C TRP A 938 -30.14 6.76 5.47
N ARG A 939 -30.75 5.65 5.93
CA ARG A 939 -31.80 4.93 5.24
C ARG A 939 -33.02 5.84 4.98
N GLN A 940 -33.43 6.60 5.98
CA GLN A 940 -34.57 7.53 5.86
C GLN A 940 -34.27 8.65 4.86
N ASP A 941 -33.09 9.28 5.00
CA ASP A 941 -32.71 10.44 4.20
C ASP A 941 -32.44 10.07 2.74
N SER A 942 -31.88 8.88 2.50
CA SER A 942 -31.64 8.36 1.15
C SER A 942 -32.92 7.88 0.45
N LEU A 943 -33.92 7.37 1.19
CA LEU A 943 -35.22 6.94 0.61
C LEU A 943 -36.13 8.10 0.23
N LEU A 944 -36.01 9.24 0.89
CA LEU A 944 -36.88 10.41 0.64
C LEU A 944 -36.76 10.97 -0.78
N PRO A 945 -35.55 11.24 -1.32
CA PRO A 945 -35.38 11.76 -2.67
C PRO A 945 -35.49 10.68 -3.76
N GLU A 946 -35.28 9.38 -3.42
CA GLU A 946 -35.20 8.31 -4.41
C GLU A 946 -36.58 7.94 -4.97
N ARG A 947 -36.74 8.11 -6.29
CA ARG A 947 -38.01 7.91 -6.99
C ARG A 947 -38.11 6.55 -7.68
N THR A 948 -37.01 5.86 -7.92
CA THR A 948 -37.02 4.60 -8.65
C THR A 948 -37.17 3.41 -7.70
N SER A 949 -37.95 2.42 -8.11
CA SER A 949 -38.09 1.18 -7.32
C SER A 949 -36.74 0.42 -7.18
N ARG A 950 -35.89 0.53 -8.19
CA ARG A 950 -34.54 -0.11 -8.16
C ARG A 950 -33.62 0.61 -7.18
N GLY A 951 -33.63 1.92 -7.15
CA GLY A 951 -32.85 2.72 -6.20
C GLY A 951 -33.28 2.45 -4.76
N ARG A 952 -34.58 2.46 -4.48
CA ARG A 952 -35.11 2.14 -3.15
C ARG A 952 -34.69 0.74 -2.68
N ARG A 953 -34.82 -0.25 -3.54
CA ARG A 953 -34.41 -1.61 -3.22
C ARG A 953 -32.91 -1.68 -2.90
N ARG A 954 -32.06 -0.99 -3.64
CA ARG A 954 -30.63 -0.94 -3.38
C ARG A 954 -30.30 -0.32 -2.01
N ILE A 955 -30.99 0.78 -1.64
CA ILE A 955 -30.83 1.43 -0.33
C ILE A 955 -31.23 0.47 0.79
N GLU A 956 -32.37 -0.22 0.64
CA GLU A 956 -32.84 -1.19 1.62
C GLU A 956 -31.86 -2.38 1.75
N GLU A 957 -31.40 -2.96 0.64
CA GLU A 957 -30.40 -4.03 0.63
C GLU A 957 -29.10 -3.61 1.34
N THR A 958 -28.61 -2.39 1.06
CA THR A 958 -27.40 -1.85 1.74
C THR A 958 -27.65 -1.65 3.24
N ALA A 959 -28.81 -1.11 3.63
CA ALA A 959 -29.13 -0.94 5.05
C ALA A 959 -29.20 -2.27 5.79
N ASP A 960 -29.81 -3.29 5.19
CA ASP A 960 -29.93 -4.61 5.77
C ASP A 960 -28.56 -5.31 5.86
N GLU A 961 -27.72 -5.18 4.84
CA GLU A 961 -26.32 -5.69 4.85
C GLU A 961 -25.49 -5.04 5.97
N GLN A 962 -25.58 -3.73 6.15
CA GLN A 962 -24.86 -3.04 7.22
C GLN A 962 -25.42 -3.40 8.60
N ALA A 963 -26.74 -3.55 8.76
CA ALA A 963 -27.33 -3.98 10.01
C ALA A 963 -26.87 -5.42 10.38
N HIS A 964 -26.87 -6.33 9.42
CA HIS A 964 -26.38 -7.70 9.62
C HIS A 964 -24.89 -7.71 9.99
N LEU A 965 -24.08 -6.86 9.38
CA LEU A 965 -22.66 -6.72 9.73
C LEU A 965 -22.49 -6.28 11.20
N LEU A 966 -23.30 -5.31 11.68
CA LEU A 966 -23.24 -4.88 13.08
C LEU A 966 -23.53 -6.02 14.05
N ASP A 967 -24.49 -6.89 13.69
CA ASP A 967 -24.77 -8.06 14.52
C ASP A 967 -23.60 -9.06 14.51
N GLN A 968 -22.91 -9.21 13.39
CA GLN A 968 -21.73 -10.07 13.28
C GLN A 968 -20.51 -9.55 14.05
N LEU A 969 -20.41 -8.25 14.31
CA LEU A 969 -19.31 -7.65 15.07
C LEU A 969 -19.44 -7.87 16.58
N GLN A 970 -20.63 -8.23 17.08
CA GLN A 970 -20.84 -8.51 18.50
C GLN A 970 -20.14 -9.80 18.91
N THR A 971 -19.66 -9.83 20.14
CA THR A 971 -19.08 -11.04 20.73
C THR A 971 -20.14 -12.13 20.84
N THR A 972 -19.87 -13.31 20.32
CA THR A 972 -20.82 -14.42 20.28
C THR A 972 -20.17 -15.73 20.70
N GLY A 973 -21.01 -16.71 21.06
CA GLY A 973 -20.62 -18.08 21.29
C GLY A 973 -19.90 -18.34 22.61
N ARG A 974 -19.30 -19.52 22.71
CA ARG A 974 -18.49 -19.96 23.85
C ARG A 974 -17.06 -19.48 23.72
N PRO A 975 -16.35 -19.23 24.85
CA PRO A 975 -14.93 -18.87 24.76
C PRO A 975 -14.08 -20.08 24.38
N LEU A 976 -13.01 -19.83 23.61
CA LEU A 976 -11.88 -20.73 23.51
C LEU A 976 -11.08 -20.62 24.80
N LEU A 977 -10.94 -21.74 25.53
CA LEU A 977 -10.05 -21.84 26.67
C LEU A 977 -8.95 -22.87 26.38
N ARG A 978 -7.74 -22.58 26.79
CA ARG A 978 -6.58 -23.47 26.63
C ARG A 978 -5.70 -23.41 27.88
N VAL A 979 -5.43 -24.56 28.49
CA VAL A 979 -4.41 -24.65 29.54
C VAL A 979 -3.04 -24.65 28.84
N LEU A 980 -2.20 -23.71 29.20
CA LEU A 980 -0.91 -23.47 28.53
C LEU A 980 0.25 -24.13 29.29
N ALA A 981 0.25 -24.02 30.62
CA ALA A 981 1.25 -24.62 31.50
C ALA A 981 0.72 -24.64 32.92
N VAL A 982 1.42 -25.38 33.78
CA VAL A 982 1.20 -25.36 35.23
C VAL A 982 2.48 -25.00 35.94
N LEU A 983 2.42 -24.04 36.84
CA LEU A 983 3.52 -23.71 37.73
C LEU A 983 3.33 -24.52 39.01
N ASP A 984 4.33 -25.31 39.43
CA ASP A 984 4.27 -26.12 40.65
C ASP A 984 5.57 -25.99 41.45
N ARG A 985 5.52 -26.39 42.73
CA ARG A 985 6.70 -26.51 43.55
C ARG A 985 7.40 -27.86 43.24
N PRO A 986 8.76 -27.88 43.14
CA PRO A 986 9.47 -29.15 42.97
C PRO A 986 9.17 -30.13 44.11
N ALA A 987 9.11 -31.42 43.79
CA ALA A 987 9.04 -32.47 44.81
C ALA A 987 10.26 -32.34 45.73
N ASP A 988 10.01 -32.44 47.04
CA ASP A 988 11.11 -32.40 48.00
C ASP A 988 12.01 -33.61 47.73
N THR A 989 13.16 -33.40 47.14
CA THR A 989 14.23 -34.39 47.12
C THR A 989 14.77 -34.44 48.57
N ASP A 990 14.70 -35.59 49.22
CA ASP A 990 15.30 -35.84 50.51
C ASP A 990 16.70 -35.21 50.53
N THR A 991 16.89 -34.24 51.39
CA THR A 991 18.14 -33.53 51.62
C THR A 991 19.14 -34.51 52.24
N THR A 992 19.95 -35.17 51.43
CA THR A 992 21.29 -35.56 51.85
C THR A 992 22.15 -34.34 51.64
N GLU A 993 22.47 -33.65 52.74
CA GLU A 993 23.43 -32.56 52.81
C GLU A 993 24.75 -32.95 52.17
N ALA A 994 25.04 -32.50 50.97
CA ALA A 994 26.38 -32.42 50.48
C ALA A 994 26.90 -31.04 50.90
N THR A 995 27.60 -31.02 52.02
CA THR A 995 28.48 -29.93 52.46
C THR A 995 29.53 -29.71 51.38
N VAL A 996 29.27 -28.72 50.53
CA VAL A 996 30.30 -28.17 49.66
C VAL A 996 31.10 -27.16 50.50
N THR A 997 32.27 -27.61 50.92
CA THR A 997 33.34 -26.77 51.45
C THR A 997 33.64 -25.67 50.42
N ALA A 998 33.50 -24.44 50.86
CA ALA A 998 33.99 -23.26 50.11
C ALA A 998 35.53 -23.36 49.97
N ASP A 999 36.00 -23.62 48.78
CA ASP A 999 37.35 -23.24 48.38
C ASP A 999 37.26 -21.99 47.52
N ASP A 1000 37.75 -20.93 48.10
CA ASP A 1000 38.05 -19.65 47.49
C ASP A 1000 39.29 -19.79 46.59
N PRO A 1001 39.32 -19.37 45.35
CA PRO A 1001 40.55 -18.92 44.72
C PRO A 1001 40.42 -17.42 44.38
N ALA A 1002 41.07 -16.66 45.22
CA ALA A 1002 41.65 -15.38 44.87
C ALA A 1002 42.73 -15.57 43.80
N GLU A 1003 42.83 -14.60 42.87
CA GLU A 1003 43.94 -14.20 42.02
C GLU A 1003 44.36 -15.12 40.85
N SER A 1004 43.95 -14.79 39.61
CA SER A 1004 44.84 -14.21 38.56
C SER A 1004 44.03 -13.94 37.29
#